data_6db5d3c32f2e0b7acc62ec39c9cc8e29
#
_entry.id   6db5d3c32f2e0b7acc62ec39c9cc8e29
#
_cell.length_a   1.000
_cell.length_b   1.000
_cell.length_c   1.000
_cell.angle_alpha   90.00
_cell.angle_beta   90.00
_cell.angle_gamma   90.00
#
_symmetry.space_group_name_H-M   'P 1'
#
loop_
_entity.id
_entity.type
_entity.pdbx_description
1 polymer ?
#
loop_
_entity_poly.entity_id
_entity_poly.type
_entity_poly.pdbx_seq_one_letter_code
_entity_poly.pdbx_strand_id
1 'polypeptide(L)'
;QKTGNWPGVTVERREGTAKINNQDIILVDLPGVYALDSDREALDEQIARQYILSAEADALLIVADAANLERSLYLTSQLLETGMPAVLAINMMDVAQARGLKINLDLLSEQLGCPVLPIMARQKKGLPALLTALLNVTPSSTKQPLEIGYPDVIKSAIDDITPTLNDQQKSPFYSQWHALQSLDGHFTSLTTEQTKETCEALLKRIKEETGEDADTLIAASRYEFAHQLTALVIEQIKTIRQTWSDRVDKFVLNDYVGLPIFFLVIYLMFSVTINFGGAFIDFFDMITGALLIDGVRIQLQQLDFPSWFQVLLADGLGGGIQVVATFIPIIATLYFCLSILEDSGYMARAAFVMDRFMRKLGLPGKAFVPLIVGFGCNVPSIMATRTLEKQRDRLMTAMMAPFMSCGARLSVYALFAAAFFPQSGQNIVFLLYLLGIAAAIFTALLLKNTVLEGESDSFLIELPPYHRPAIKSLLIHTWERLKGFVLEAGKFIIMMVMVINILNSIGTDGSFGNENSSTSVLSEISKTFTPAFEPMGIQQENWPAIVGIFSGLLAKEVVVGTLDAVYSNLEGTTSEEDETFDLNATFAEAVTITNDNLADAMQNMGDPLGLRTLDASSNVENAAAEQEVSHALFGTLVKYFDGQTGAFSYLLFILLYVPCVAALAAVQRETGTRWTLFCVFWSLYLAYSIATGFYQIATFADHPGQTVIWLSFFSAGFFCIWITLRLTGKKLLSLESSSIKTA
;
A
#
# COMPACT_ATOMS: atom_id res chain seq x y z
N GLN A 1 6.58 4.80 -18.93
CA GLN A 1 6.26 3.45 -18.43
C GLN A 1 6.90 3.29 -17.05
N LYS A 2 6.12 2.93 -16.03
CA LYS A 2 6.67 2.59 -14.71
C LYS A 2 7.35 1.24 -14.85
N THR A 3 8.65 1.21 -14.63
CA THR A 3 9.42 -0.03 -14.62
C THR A 3 9.78 -0.36 -13.18
N GLY A 4 9.44 -1.53 -12.69
CA GLY A 4 9.84 -2.06 -11.40
C GLY A 4 10.41 -3.46 -11.56
N ASN A 5 11.26 -3.89 -10.62
CA ASN A 5 11.81 -5.25 -10.58
C ASN A 5 10.96 -6.11 -9.61
N TRP A 6 9.65 -6.08 -9.81
CA TRP A 6 8.68 -6.67 -8.92
C TRP A 6 7.49 -7.23 -9.71
N PRO A 7 7.00 -8.45 -9.46
CA PRO A 7 5.79 -8.99 -10.08
C PRO A 7 4.56 -8.16 -9.69
N GLY A 8 3.65 -7.87 -10.65
CA GLY A 8 2.42 -7.11 -10.40
C GLY A 8 2.57 -5.58 -10.44
N VAL A 9 3.58 -5.05 -11.15
CA VAL A 9 3.79 -3.58 -11.30
C VAL A 9 2.67 -2.92 -12.11
N THR A 10 2.06 -3.63 -13.05
CA THR A 10 0.97 -3.13 -13.91
C THR A 10 -0.30 -3.89 -13.56
N VAL A 11 -1.24 -3.25 -12.90
CA VAL A 11 -2.54 -3.81 -12.49
C VAL A 11 -3.70 -3.30 -13.37
N GLU A 12 -3.42 -2.37 -14.28
CA GLU A 12 -4.41 -1.76 -15.17
C GLU A 12 -3.90 -1.71 -16.61
N ARG A 13 -4.81 -1.91 -17.58
CA ARG A 13 -4.54 -1.65 -19.00
C ARG A 13 -4.04 -0.22 -19.18
N ARG A 14 -2.93 -0.04 -19.89
CA ARG A 14 -2.38 1.27 -20.21
C ARG A 14 -2.13 1.40 -21.70
N GLU A 15 -2.52 2.52 -22.23
CA GLU A 15 -2.33 2.85 -23.63
C GLU A 15 -1.30 3.96 -23.79
N GLY A 16 -0.47 3.85 -24.81
CA GLY A 16 0.50 4.87 -25.18
C GLY A 16 0.66 4.94 -26.70
N THR A 17 0.84 6.15 -27.24
CA THR A 17 1.11 6.34 -28.64
C THR A 17 2.62 6.44 -28.88
N ALA A 18 3.12 5.72 -29.86
CA ALA A 18 4.51 5.79 -30.31
C ALA A 18 4.56 6.07 -31.81
N LYS A 19 5.47 6.95 -32.23
CA LYS A 19 5.69 7.25 -33.65
C LYS A 19 6.91 6.50 -34.15
N ILE A 20 6.72 5.54 -35.04
CA ILE A 20 7.78 4.69 -35.59
C ILE A 20 7.73 4.77 -37.12
N ASN A 21 8.85 5.12 -37.76
CA ASN A 21 8.92 5.28 -39.23
C ASN A 21 7.76 6.11 -39.82
N ASN A 22 7.34 7.20 -39.13
CA ASN A 22 6.25 8.08 -39.54
C ASN A 22 4.83 7.47 -39.44
N GLN A 23 4.69 6.27 -38.84
CA GLN A 23 3.40 5.65 -38.54
C GLN A 23 3.11 5.82 -37.04
N ASP A 24 1.88 6.19 -36.72
CA ASP A 24 1.42 6.26 -35.34
C ASP A 24 0.93 4.87 -34.91
N ILE A 25 1.53 4.35 -33.84
CA ILE A 25 1.21 3.04 -33.26
C ILE A 25 0.64 3.25 -31.86
N ILE A 26 -0.44 2.59 -31.55
CA ILE A 26 -1.00 2.48 -30.21
C ILE A 26 -0.37 1.25 -29.56
N LEU A 27 0.39 1.45 -28.48
CA LEU A 27 0.92 0.38 -27.65
C LEU A 27 0.01 0.19 -26.45
N VAL A 28 -0.51 -0.99 -26.27
CA VAL A 28 -1.32 -1.38 -25.12
C VAL A 28 -0.47 -2.23 -24.21
N ASP A 29 -0.16 -1.73 -23.01
CA ASP A 29 0.56 -2.43 -21.96
C ASP A 29 -0.45 -3.17 -21.08
N LEU A 30 -0.37 -4.50 -21.09
CA LEU A 30 -1.21 -5.37 -20.30
C LEU A 30 -0.48 -5.78 -19.02
N PRO A 31 -1.21 -6.09 -17.94
CA PRO A 31 -0.62 -6.70 -16.76
C PRO A 31 0.17 -7.95 -17.11
N GLY A 32 1.28 -8.20 -16.39
CA GLY A 32 2.11 -9.37 -16.61
C GLY A 32 1.42 -10.64 -16.16
N VAL A 33 1.18 -11.55 -17.08
CA VAL A 33 0.57 -12.86 -16.84
C VAL A 33 1.55 -13.98 -17.13
N TYR A 34 1.37 -15.11 -16.49
CA TYR A 34 2.20 -16.31 -16.71
C TYR A 34 1.47 -17.42 -17.46
N ALA A 35 0.15 -17.41 -17.40
CA ALA A 35 -0.75 -18.34 -18.06
C ALA A 35 -2.11 -17.69 -18.28
N LEU A 36 -2.93 -18.25 -19.17
CA LEU A 36 -4.29 -17.78 -19.48
C LEU A 36 -5.37 -18.80 -19.08
N ASP A 37 -5.03 -19.83 -18.31
CA ASP A 37 -5.84 -21.03 -18.04
C ASP A 37 -6.24 -21.25 -16.58
N SER A 38 -6.21 -20.23 -15.70
CA SER A 38 -6.62 -20.43 -14.31
C SER A 38 -8.04 -19.94 -14.01
N ASP A 39 -8.87 -20.79 -13.44
CA ASP A 39 -10.22 -20.48 -12.96
C ASP A 39 -10.25 -19.53 -11.74
N ARG A 40 -9.10 -19.29 -11.11
CA ARG A 40 -8.94 -18.42 -9.95
C ARG A 40 -8.14 -17.17 -10.31
N GLU A 41 -8.51 -16.54 -11.41
CA GLU A 41 -7.77 -15.43 -12.01
C GLU A 41 -7.64 -14.22 -11.06
N ALA A 42 -6.42 -13.76 -10.93
CA ALA A 42 -6.15 -12.41 -10.45
C ALA A 42 -6.76 -11.38 -11.42
N LEU A 43 -7.17 -10.23 -10.94
CA LEU A 43 -7.81 -9.18 -11.75
C LEU A 43 -6.97 -8.76 -12.98
N ASP A 44 -5.66 -8.81 -12.86
CA ASP A 44 -4.69 -8.52 -13.91
C ASP A 44 -4.70 -9.57 -15.02
N GLU A 45 -4.82 -10.85 -14.68
CA GLU A 45 -4.94 -11.95 -15.65
C GLU A 45 -6.26 -11.84 -16.42
N GLN A 46 -7.36 -11.52 -15.74
CA GLN A 46 -8.68 -11.28 -16.38
C GLN A 46 -8.63 -10.13 -17.40
N ILE A 47 -7.96 -9.02 -17.06
CA ILE A 47 -7.83 -7.86 -17.96
C ILE A 47 -7.01 -8.24 -19.20
N ALA A 48 -5.89 -8.91 -19.02
CA ALA A 48 -5.03 -9.35 -20.13
C ALA A 48 -5.78 -10.31 -21.05
N ARG A 49 -6.48 -11.30 -20.48
CA ARG A 49 -7.26 -12.28 -21.21
C ARG A 49 -8.42 -11.66 -21.97
N GLN A 50 -9.23 -10.80 -21.32
CA GLN A 50 -10.35 -10.12 -21.99
C GLN A 50 -9.88 -9.31 -23.20
N TYR A 51 -8.72 -8.64 -23.09
CA TYR A 51 -8.15 -7.89 -24.20
C TYR A 51 -7.68 -8.79 -25.34
N ILE A 52 -7.07 -9.94 -25.05
CA ILE A 52 -6.67 -10.92 -26.07
C ILE A 52 -7.91 -11.51 -26.72
N LEU A 53 -8.94 -11.82 -25.94
CA LEU A 53 -10.23 -12.34 -26.43
C LEU A 53 -11.00 -11.32 -27.31
N SER A 54 -10.84 -10.02 -27.09
CA SER A 54 -11.50 -8.99 -27.91
C SER A 54 -10.96 -8.93 -29.33
N ALA A 55 -9.76 -9.48 -29.58
CA ALA A 55 -9.05 -9.43 -30.86
C ALA A 55 -8.95 -8.00 -31.45
N GLU A 56 -8.85 -7.00 -30.57
CA GLU A 56 -8.67 -5.59 -30.95
C GLU A 56 -7.24 -5.28 -31.42
N ALA A 57 -6.26 -6.10 -31.05
CA ALA A 57 -4.87 -5.89 -31.40
C ALA A 57 -4.54 -6.41 -32.80
N ASP A 58 -3.79 -5.63 -33.58
CA ASP A 58 -3.30 -6.03 -34.91
C ASP A 58 -2.13 -7.03 -34.83
N ALA A 59 -1.33 -6.96 -33.76
CA ALA A 59 -0.19 -7.84 -33.51
C ALA A 59 0.14 -7.94 -32.01
N LEU A 60 0.73 -9.07 -31.60
CA LEU A 60 1.18 -9.33 -30.26
C LEU A 60 2.70 -9.13 -30.14
N LEU A 61 3.11 -8.38 -29.11
CA LEU A 61 4.49 -8.34 -28.66
C LEU A 61 4.62 -9.18 -27.41
N ILE A 62 5.20 -10.36 -27.50
CA ILE A 62 5.40 -11.27 -26.39
C ILE A 62 6.80 -11.02 -25.83
N VAL A 63 6.93 -10.82 -24.52
CA VAL A 63 8.23 -10.62 -23.87
C VAL A 63 8.53 -11.81 -22.98
N ALA A 64 9.59 -12.56 -23.32
CA ALA A 64 10.03 -13.74 -22.59
C ALA A 64 11.35 -13.48 -21.84
N ASP A 65 11.52 -14.13 -20.69
CA ASP A 65 12.77 -14.09 -19.93
C ASP A 65 13.74 -15.17 -20.43
N ALA A 66 14.91 -14.74 -20.92
CA ALA A 66 15.97 -15.62 -21.37
C ALA A 66 16.51 -16.55 -20.27
N ALA A 67 16.44 -16.13 -19.01
CA ALA A 67 16.94 -16.91 -17.87
C ALA A 67 15.96 -17.98 -17.40
N ASN A 68 14.65 -17.81 -17.73
CA ASN A 68 13.55 -18.71 -17.37
C ASN A 68 12.67 -18.97 -18.60
N LEU A 69 13.32 -19.43 -19.69
CA LEU A 69 12.68 -19.52 -21.00
C LEU A 69 11.53 -20.53 -21.03
N GLU A 70 11.65 -21.66 -20.35
CA GLU A 70 10.64 -22.72 -20.31
C GLU A 70 9.28 -22.20 -19.81
N ARG A 71 9.27 -21.45 -18.71
CA ARG A 71 8.06 -20.84 -18.19
C ARG A 71 7.46 -19.78 -19.13
N SER A 72 8.34 -18.97 -19.73
CA SER A 72 7.89 -17.95 -20.68
C SER A 72 7.31 -18.57 -21.97
N LEU A 73 7.80 -19.74 -22.36
CA LEU A 73 7.31 -20.49 -23.53
C LEU A 73 5.93 -21.09 -23.30
N TYR A 74 5.54 -21.38 -22.06
CA TYR A 74 4.19 -21.84 -21.74
C TYR A 74 3.13 -20.80 -22.14
N LEU A 75 3.27 -19.55 -21.67
CA LEU A 75 2.37 -18.46 -22.10
C LEU A 75 2.52 -18.16 -23.61
N THR A 76 3.76 -18.21 -24.13
CA THR A 76 4.01 -17.98 -25.55
C THR A 76 3.24 -18.97 -26.40
N SER A 77 3.19 -20.25 -26.03
CA SER A 77 2.44 -21.28 -26.73
C SER A 77 0.94 -20.97 -26.78
N GLN A 78 0.35 -20.59 -25.65
CA GLN A 78 -1.06 -20.19 -25.58
C GLN A 78 -1.41 -19.00 -26.48
N LEU A 79 -0.51 -18.01 -26.54
CA LEU A 79 -0.71 -16.83 -27.37
C LEU A 79 -0.55 -17.14 -28.87
N LEU A 80 0.37 -18.01 -29.24
CA LEU A 80 0.58 -18.41 -30.63
C LEU A 80 -0.50 -19.36 -31.16
N GLU A 81 -1.16 -20.11 -30.27
CA GLU A 81 -2.36 -20.92 -30.63
C GLU A 81 -3.55 -20.04 -31.10
N THR A 82 -3.61 -18.77 -30.70
CA THR A 82 -4.64 -17.83 -31.18
C THR A 82 -4.53 -17.55 -32.68
N GLY A 83 -3.39 -17.82 -33.30
CA GLY A 83 -3.11 -17.49 -34.69
C GLY A 83 -2.92 -15.98 -34.95
N MET A 84 -2.86 -15.15 -33.92
CA MET A 84 -2.57 -13.72 -34.06
C MET A 84 -1.11 -13.49 -34.48
N PRO A 85 -0.86 -12.48 -35.36
CA PRO A 85 0.50 -12.08 -35.70
C PRO A 85 1.29 -11.73 -34.45
N ALA A 86 2.45 -12.35 -34.24
CA ALA A 86 3.24 -12.17 -33.03
C ALA A 86 4.73 -11.99 -33.28
N VAL A 87 5.39 -11.24 -32.40
CA VAL A 87 6.85 -11.12 -32.31
C VAL A 87 7.27 -11.49 -30.90
N LEU A 88 8.21 -12.41 -30.76
CA LEU A 88 8.77 -12.81 -29.46
C LEU A 88 10.06 -12.03 -29.18
N ALA A 89 10.07 -11.26 -28.13
CA ALA A 89 11.25 -10.56 -27.62
C ALA A 89 11.84 -11.32 -26.44
N ILE A 90 13.03 -11.87 -26.61
CA ILE A 90 13.77 -12.55 -25.54
C ILE A 90 14.57 -11.50 -24.77
N ASN A 91 14.10 -11.14 -23.59
CA ASN A 91 14.73 -10.14 -22.71
C ASN A 91 15.72 -10.79 -21.73
N MET A 92 16.54 -9.99 -21.04
CA MET A 92 17.53 -10.45 -20.06
C MET A 92 18.59 -11.41 -20.62
N MET A 93 18.98 -11.22 -21.87
CA MET A 93 20.05 -12.00 -22.52
C MET A 93 21.38 -11.94 -21.77
N ASP A 94 21.68 -10.82 -21.12
CA ASP A 94 22.85 -10.64 -20.25
C ASP A 94 22.83 -11.57 -19.03
N VAL A 95 21.66 -11.77 -18.43
CA VAL A 95 21.47 -12.70 -17.31
C VAL A 95 21.62 -14.15 -17.74
N ALA A 96 21.03 -14.53 -18.86
CA ALA A 96 21.17 -15.88 -19.44
C ALA A 96 22.64 -16.19 -19.75
N GLN A 97 23.36 -15.26 -20.40
CA GLN A 97 24.79 -15.42 -20.68
C GLN A 97 25.62 -15.52 -19.38
N ALA A 98 25.30 -14.72 -18.35
CA ALA A 98 25.98 -14.81 -17.06
C ALA A 98 25.76 -16.18 -16.38
N ARG A 99 24.61 -16.81 -16.59
CA ARG A 99 24.28 -18.19 -16.15
C ARG A 99 24.93 -19.28 -17.03
N GLY A 100 25.59 -18.90 -18.13
CA GLY A 100 26.22 -19.86 -19.06
C GLY A 100 25.24 -20.53 -20.02
N LEU A 101 24.07 -19.92 -20.23
CA LEU A 101 23.06 -20.36 -21.17
C LEU A 101 23.29 -19.69 -22.52
N LYS A 102 23.28 -20.48 -23.62
CA LYS A 102 23.28 -19.99 -25.00
C LYS A 102 21.99 -20.47 -25.66
N ILE A 103 21.19 -19.52 -26.12
CA ILE A 103 19.89 -19.78 -26.74
C ILE A 103 20.07 -19.69 -28.27
N ASN A 104 19.65 -20.72 -29.00
CA ASN A 104 19.59 -20.72 -30.44
C ASN A 104 18.28 -20.02 -30.89
N LEU A 105 18.40 -18.74 -31.21
CA LEU A 105 17.24 -17.90 -31.56
C LEU A 105 16.66 -18.24 -32.93
N ASP A 106 17.49 -18.67 -33.87
CA ASP A 106 17.05 -19.03 -35.22
C ASP A 106 16.20 -20.31 -35.17
N LEU A 107 16.66 -21.32 -34.43
CA LEU A 107 15.90 -22.56 -34.22
C LEU A 107 14.60 -22.29 -33.45
N LEU A 108 14.65 -21.42 -32.44
CA LEU A 108 13.47 -21.03 -31.69
C LEU A 108 12.44 -20.31 -32.58
N SER A 109 12.89 -19.44 -33.47
CA SER A 109 12.03 -18.75 -34.44
C SER A 109 11.40 -19.72 -35.47
N GLU A 110 12.17 -20.73 -35.92
CA GLU A 110 11.67 -21.76 -36.81
C GLU A 110 10.59 -22.63 -36.16
N GLN A 111 10.81 -23.07 -34.92
CA GLN A 111 9.87 -23.92 -34.18
C GLN A 111 8.57 -23.18 -33.75
N LEU A 112 8.67 -21.91 -33.39
CA LEU A 112 7.51 -21.11 -32.99
C LEU A 112 6.78 -20.49 -34.20
N GLY A 113 7.39 -20.47 -35.40
CA GLY A 113 6.77 -19.86 -36.56
C GLY A 113 6.66 -18.34 -36.53
N CYS A 114 7.28 -17.66 -35.57
CA CYS A 114 7.25 -16.20 -35.42
C CYS A 114 8.67 -15.61 -35.30
N PRO A 115 8.88 -14.31 -35.60
CA PRO A 115 10.17 -13.64 -35.41
C PRO A 115 10.57 -13.63 -33.93
N VAL A 116 11.79 -14.08 -33.63
CA VAL A 116 12.37 -14.08 -32.26
C VAL A 116 13.58 -13.15 -32.24
N LEU A 117 13.57 -12.17 -31.35
CA LEU A 117 14.59 -11.14 -31.27
C LEU A 117 15.16 -11.00 -29.86
N PRO A 118 16.50 -10.96 -29.71
CA PRO A 118 17.15 -10.76 -28.45
C PRO A 118 17.10 -9.28 -28.06
N ILE A 119 16.73 -8.98 -26.82
CA ILE A 119 16.74 -7.63 -26.31
C ILE A 119 17.40 -7.55 -24.93
N MET A 120 17.89 -6.38 -24.61
CA MET A 120 18.25 -5.95 -23.26
C MET A 120 17.52 -4.63 -22.98
N ALA A 121 16.27 -4.70 -22.60
CA ALA A 121 15.36 -3.54 -22.48
C ALA A 121 15.95 -2.43 -21.59
N ARG A 122 16.58 -2.78 -20.47
CA ARG A 122 17.25 -1.86 -19.56
C ARG A 122 18.38 -1.07 -20.22
N GLN A 123 19.14 -1.71 -21.12
CA GLN A 123 20.25 -1.08 -21.87
C GLN A 123 19.79 -0.49 -23.20
N LYS A 124 18.49 -0.58 -23.52
CA LYS A 124 17.89 -0.19 -24.80
C LYS A 124 18.54 -0.85 -26.03
N LYS A 125 19.19 -2.00 -25.87
CA LYS A 125 19.77 -2.78 -26.96
C LYS A 125 18.71 -3.70 -27.58
N GLY A 126 18.72 -3.79 -28.91
CA GLY A 126 17.78 -4.62 -29.69
C GLY A 126 16.41 -3.97 -29.96
N LEU A 127 16.05 -2.87 -29.29
CA LEU A 127 14.75 -2.22 -29.47
C LEU A 127 14.46 -1.74 -30.90
N PRO A 128 15.39 -1.10 -31.64
CA PRO A 128 15.12 -0.70 -33.02
C PRO A 128 14.78 -1.86 -33.96
N ALA A 129 15.49 -2.98 -33.83
CA ALA A 129 15.23 -4.19 -34.62
C ALA A 129 13.86 -4.80 -34.25
N LEU A 130 13.52 -4.82 -32.96
CA LEU A 130 12.23 -5.28 -32.46
C LEU A 130 11.07 -4.46 -33.04
N LEU A 131 11.17 -3.13 -32.99
CA LEU A 131 10.16 -2.24 -33.55
C LEU A 131 10.00 -2.39 -35.06
N THR A 132 11.10 -2.60 -35.80
CA THR A 132 11.04 -2.87 -37.24
C THR A 132 10.37 -4.21 -37.52
N ALA A 133 10.67 -5.24 -36.75
CA ALA A 133 10.03 -6.55 -36.90
C ALA A 133 8.52 -6.47 -36.65
N LEU A 134 8.11 -5.73 -35.58
CA LEU A 134 6.71 -5.55 -35.26
C LEU A 134 5.91 -4.87 -36.37
N LEU A 135 6.49 -3.87 -37.04
CA LEU A 135 5.86 -3.19 -38.19
C LEU A 135 5.71 -4.09 -39.41
N ASN A 136 6.64 -5.05 -39.59
CA ASN A 136 6.66 -5.95 -40.77
C ASN A 136 5.78 -7.19 -40.55
N VAL A 137 5.31 -7.46 -39.34
CA VAL A 137 4.39 -8.57 -39.08
C VAL A 137 3.01 -8.18 -39.54
N THR A 138 2.53 -8.81 -40.60
CA THR A 138 1.18 -8.61 -41.16
C THR A 138 0.38 -9.90 -41.01
N PRO A 139 -0.98 -9.81 -41.01
CA PRO A 139 -1.82 -11.01 -40.98
C PRO A 139 -1.52 -12.04 -42.07
N SER A 140 -0.95 -11.60 -43.19
CA SER A 140 -0.50 -12.48 -44.31
C SER A 140 0.82 -13.17 -44.04
N SER A 141 1.59 -12.75 -43.05
CA SER A 141 2.90 -13.34 -42.75
C SER A 141 2.82 -14.47 -41.70
N THR A 142 1.66 -14.73 -41.15
CA THR A 142 1.43 -15.87 -40.26
C THR A 142 1.43 -17.16 -41.06
N LYS A 143 2.52 -17.90 -40.98
CA LYS A 143 2.53 -19.33 -41.18
C LYS A 143 1.54 -19.96 -40.20
N GLN A 144 1.11 -21.18 -40.49
CA GLN A 144 0.17 -21.95 -39.64
C GLN A 144 0.35 -21.70 -38.14
N PRO A 145 -0.74 -21.63 -37.35
CA PRO A 145 -0.67 -21.49 -35.91
C PRO A 145 0.20 -22.62 -35.33
N LEU A 146 0.69 -22.38 -34.14
CA LEU A 146 1.48 -23.35 -33.39
C LEU A 146 0.65 -24.62 -33.15
N GLU A 147 1.08 -25.77 -33.68
CA GLU A 147 0.46 -27.05 -33.38
C GLU A 147 1.12 -27.70 -32.16
N ILE A 148 0.37 -27.81 -31.06
CA ILE A 148 0.78 -28.56 -29.88
C ILE A 148 0.27 -29.99 -29.99
N GLY A 149 1.10 -30.96 -29.62
CA GLY A 149 0.77 -32.37 -29.67
C GLY A 149 -0.21 -32.79 -28.54
N TYR A 150 -1.47 -32.39 -28.65
CA TYR A 150 -2.50 -32.82 -27.70
C TYR A 150 -2.83 -34.31 -27.84
N PRO A 151 -3.27 -34.98 -26.76
CA PRO A 151 -3.82 -36.34 -26.82
C PRO A 151 -4.98 -36.43 -27.81
N ASP A 152 -5.15 -37.58 -28.46
CA ASP A 152 -6.20 -37.78 -29.47
C ASP A 152 -7.61 -37.52 -28.94
N VAL A 153 -7.84 -37.80 -27.66
CA VAL A 153 -9.12 -37.50 -26.97
C VAL A 153 -9.42 -36.01 -26.93
N ILE A 154 -8.41 -35.17 -26.69
CA ILE A 154 -8.55 -33.71 -26.67
C ILE A 154 -8.74 -33.19 -28.11
N LYS A 155 -7.98 -33.71 -29.10
CA LYS A 155 -8.14 -33.33 -30.50
C LYS A 155 -9.55 -33.63 -31.02
N SER A 156 -10.07 -34.83 -30.74
CA SER A 156 -11.44 -35.17 -31.11
C SER A 156 -12.49 -34.26 -30.44
N ALA A 157 -12.26 -33.89 -29.19
CA ALA A 157 -13.15 -32.98 -28.48
C ALA A 157 -13.13 -31.54 -29.09
N ILE A 158 -11.97 -31.05 -29.52
CA ILE A 158 -11.84 -29.77 -30.24
C ILE A 158 -12.61 -29.83 -31.56
N ASP A 159 -12.47 -30.91 -32.30
CA ASP A 159 -13.18 -31.09 -33.58
C ASP A 159 -14.70 -31.20 -33.40
N ASP A 160 -15.19 -31.77 -32.29
CA ASP A 160 -16.60 -31.88 -31.97
C ASP A 160 -17.18 -30.52 -31.50
N ILE A 161 -16.41 -29.66 -30.79
CA ILE A 161 -16.87 -28.38 -30.29
C ILE A 161 -16.81 -27.29 -31.35
N THR A 162 -15.76 -27.24 -32.16
CA THR A 162 -15.53 -26.17 -33.16
C THR A 162 -16.76 -25.85 -34.02
N PRO A 163 -17.53 -26.83 -34.54
CA PRO A 163 -18.72 -26.54 -35.34
C PRO A 163 -19.90 -25.94 -34.57
N THR A 164 -19.91 -26.08 -33.24
CA THR A 164 -20.99 -25.55 -32.37
C THR A 164 -20.80 -24.11 -31.97
N LEU A 165 -19.61 -23.54 -32.22
CA LEU A 165 -19.28 -22.14 -31.92
C LEU A 165 -19.96 -21.19 -32.93
N ASN A 166 -20.49 -20.08 -32.47
CA ASN A 166 -21.12 -19.05 -33.31
C ASN A 166 -20.02 -18.13 -33.92
N ASP A 167 -19.22 -18.69 -34.83
CA ASP A 167 -18.13 -17.96 -35.48
C ASP A 167 -18.37 -17.84 -36.97
N GLN A 168 -18.98 -16.73 -37.40
CA GLN A 168 -19.27 -16.49 -38.83
C GLN A 168 -18.20 -15.69 -39.57
N GLN A 169 -17.16 -15.18 -38.94
CA GLN A 169 -16.27 -14.17 -39.54
C GLN A 169 -14.76 -14.27 -39.23
N LYS A 170 -14.28 -15.25 -38.49
CA LYS A 170 -12.87 -15.30 -38.06
C LYS A 170 -12.13 -16.55 -38.59
N SER A 171 -10.80 -16.51 -38.52
CA SER A 171 -9.93 -17.61 -38.95
C SER A 171 -10.31 -18.96 -38.29
N PRO A 172 -10.24 -20.11 -39.01
CA PRO A 172 -10.49 -21.44 -38.45
C PRO A 172 -9.68 -21.72 -37.17
N PHE A 173 -8.50 -21.15 -37.06
CA PHE A 173 -7.61 -21.29 -35.91
C PHE A 173 -8.14 -20.61 -34.66
N TYR A 174 -8.83 -19.48 -34.83
CA TYR A 174 -9.48 -18.77 -33.73
C TYR A 174 -10.63 -19.60 -33.12
N SER A 175 -11.38 -20.30 -33.98
CA SER A 175 -12.43 -21.21 -33.53
C SER A 175 -11.90 -22.42 -32.77
N GLN A 176 -10.76 -23.00 -33.22
CA GLN A 176 -10.09 -24.10 -32.51
C GLN A 176 -9.59 -23.66 -31.15
N TRP A 177 -8.99 -22.47 -31.06
CA TRP A 177 -8.55 -21.93 -29.77
C TRP A 177 -9.72 -21.67 -28.82
N HIS A 178 -10.88 -21.17 -29.31
CA HIS A 178 -12.08 -21.03 -28.50
C HIS A 178 -12.66 -22.37 -28.05
N ALA A 179 -12.62 -23.39 -28.88
CA ALA A 179 -12.99 -24.75 -28.49
C ALA A 179 -12.11 -25.26 -27.35
N LEU A 180 -10.79 -25.04 -27.45
CA LEU A 180 -9.83 -25.40 -26.41
C LEU A 180 -10.12 -24.64 -25.09
N GLN A 181 -10.38 -23.34 -25.16
CA GLN A 181 -10.77 -22.53 -24.01
C GLN A 181 -12.07 -23.02 -23.36
N SER A 182 -13.03 -23.49 -24.15
CA SER A 182 -14.27 -24.05 -23.62
C SER A 182 -14.04 -25.35 -22.87
N LEU A 183 -13.07 -26.17 -23.29
CA LEU A 183 -12.61 -27.36 -22.55
C LEU A 183 -11.88 -27.03 -21.26
N ASP A 184 -11.19 -25.88 -21.18
CA ASP A 184 -10.59 -25.33 -19.98
C ASP A 184 -11.62 -24.70 -19.01
N GLY A 185 -12.94 -24.77 -19.33
CA GLY A 185 -14.00 -24.20 -18.52
C GLY A 185 -14.33 -22.75 -18.82
N HIS A 186 -13.71 -22.16 -19.83
CA HIS A 186 -13.82 -20.74 -20.15
C HIS A 186 -14.78 -20.46 -21.31
N PHE A 187 -16.00 -20.07 -20.96
CA PHE A 187 -17.01 -19.73 -21.93
C PHE A 187 -16.92 -18.26 -22.38
N THR A 188 -16.99 -18.02 -23.67
CA THR A 188 -16.88 -16.70 -24.30
C THR A 188 -18.21 -16.27 -24.91
N SER A 189 -18.27 -15.05 -25.47
CA SER A 189 -19.46 -14.56 -26.22
C SER A 189 -19.80 -15.39 -27.48
N LEU A 190 -18.87 -16.23 -27.93
CA LEU A 190 -19.08 -17.15 -29.07
C LEU A 190 -19.69 -18.50 -28.64
N THR A 191 -19.72 -18.78 -27.34
CA THR A 191 -20.24 -20.03 -26.78
C THR A 191 -21.76 -20.03 -26.75
N THR A 192 -22.39 -20.96 -27.45
CA THR A 192 -23.84 -21.17 -27.44
C THR A 192 -24.26 -22.11 -26.30
N GLU A 193 -25.55 -22.20 -25.97
CA GLU A 193 -26.04 -23.21 -25.01
C GLU A 193 -25.77 -24.62 -25.51
N GLN A 194 -25.85 -24.86 -26.80
CA GLN A 194 -25.49 -26.14 -27.40
C GLN A 194 -24.01 -26.49 -27.20
N THR A 195 -23.16 -25.46 -27.31
CA THR A 195 -21.69 -25.64 -27.04
C THR A 195 -21.46 -26.03 -25.60
N LYS A 196 -22.14 -25.43 -24.63
CA LYS A 196 -22.00 -25.75 -23.21
C LYS A 196 -22.42 -27.20 -22.93
N GLU A 197 -23.59 -27.62 -23.42
CA GLU A 197 -24.08 -29.00 -23.26
C GLU A 197 -23.11 -30.01 -23.88
N THR A 198 -22.59 -29.73 -25.07
CA THR A 198 -21.60 -30.58 -25.76
C THR A 198 -20.30 -30.65 -24.93
N CYS A 199 -19.85 -29.51 -24.41
CA CYS A 199 -18.64 -29.42 -23.61
C CYS A 199 -18.75 -30.24 -22.30
N GLU A 200 -19.86 -30.10 -21.57
CA GLU A 200 -20.09 -30.88 -20.34
C GLU A 200 -20.10 -32.40 -20.60
N ALA A 201 -20.70 -32.83 -21.70
CA ALA A 201 -20.71 -34.25 -22.09
C ALA A 201 -19.29 -34.75 -22.43
N LEU A 202 -18.50 -33.93 -23.17
CA LEU A 202 -17.12 -34.27 -23.53
C LEU A 202 -16.18 -34.27 -22.32
N LEU A 203 -16.28 -33.28 -21.42
CA LEU A 203 -15.51 -33.26 -20.19
C LEU A 203 -15.70 -34.53 -19.34
N LYS A 204 -16.95 -34.97 -19.22
CA LYS A 204 -17.28 -36.22 -18.53
C LYS A 204 -16.67 -37.44 -19.23
N ARG A 205 -16.77 -37.48 -20.56
CA ARG A 205 -16.18 -38.57 -21.36
C ARG A 205 -14.65 -38.60 -21.23
N ILE A 206 -13.97 -37.44 -21.33
CA ILE A 206 -12.52 -37.34 -21.16
C ILE A 206 -12.10 -37.89 -19.79
N LYS A 207 -12.80 -37.50 -18.73
CA LYS A 207 -12.52 -37.95 -17.36
C LYS A 207 -12.75 -39.47 -17.19
N GLU A 208 -13.79 -40.03 -17.86
CA GLU A 208 -14.07 -41.47 -17.82
C GLU A 208 -13.04 -42.30 -18.61
N GLU A 209 -12.53 -41.78 -19.73
CA GLU A 209 -11.55 -42.47 -20.60
C GLU A 209 -10.10 -42.34 -20.09
N THR A 210 -9.70 -41.21 -19.54
CA THR A 210 -8.29 -40.93 -19.16
C THR A 210 -8.05 -40.98 -17.66
N GLY A 211 -9.08 -40.79 -16.84
CA GLY A 211 -8.97 -40.66 -15.41
C GLY A 211 -8.54 -39.25 -14.93
N GLU A 212 -8.25 -38.34 -15.86
CA GLU A 212 -7.79 -36.97 -15.59
C GLU A 212 -8.80 -35.95 -16.14
N ASP A 213 -8.75 -34.73 -15.62
CA ASP A 213 -9.58 -33.64 -16.10
C ASP A 213 -8.96 -33.01 -17.38
N ALA A 214 -9.78 -32.46 -18.27
CA ALA A 214 -9.33 -31.94 -19.57
C ALA A 214 -8.31 -30.78 -19.42
N ASP A 215 -8.51 -29.88 -18.47
CA ASP A 215 -7.62 -28.79 -18.15
C ASP A 215 -6.20 -29.30 -17.78
N THR A 216 -6.13 -30.36 -16.98
CA THR A 216 -4.88 -31.01 -16.59
C THR A 216 -4.13 -31.58 -17.82
N LEU A 217 -4.84 -32.26 -18.73
CA LEU A 217 -4.26 -32.82 -19.94
C LEU A 217 -3.76 -31.74 -20.91
N ILE A 218 -4.52 -30.66 -21.05
CA ILE A 218 -4.16 -29.50 -21.89
C ILE A 218 -2.91 -28.81 -21.32
N ALA A 219 -2.92 -28.51 -20.02
CA ALA A 219 -1.80 -27.91 -19.34
C ALA A 219 -0.52 -28.77 -19.43
N ALA A 220 -0.64 -30.10 -19.20
CA ALA A 220 0.48 -31.04 -19.30
C ALA A 220 1.08 -31.03 -20.71
N SER A 221 0.24 -31.02 -21.75
CA SER A 221 0.71 -30.99 -23.14
C SER A 221 1.46 -29.71 -23.48
N ARG A 222 1.01 -28.55 -23.01
CA ARG A 222 1.69 -27.25 -23.16
C ARG A 222 3.03 -27.21 -22.42
N TYR A 223 3.07 -27.74 -21.20
CA TYR A 223 4.32 -27.84 -20.43
C TYR A 223 5.33 -28.78 -21.10
N GLU A 224 4.88 -29.92 -21.58
CA GLU A 224 5.74 -30.86 -22.30
C GLU A 224 6.31 -30.22 -23.56
N PHE A 225 5.51 -29.51 -24.35
CA PHE A 225 5.97 -28.75 -25.50
C PHE A 225 7.03 -27.71 -25.11
N ALA A 226 6.75 -26.89 -24.08
CA ALA A 226 7.69 -25.87 -23.61
C ALA A 226 9.00 -26.49 -23.11
N HIS A 227 8.93 -27.60 -22.41
CA HIS A 227 10.09 -28.35 -21.94
C HIS A 227 10.94 -28.91 -23.07
N GLN A 228 10.32 -29.58 -24.02
CA GLN A 228 11.02 -30.15 -25.20
C GLN A 228 11.66 -29.06 -26.04
N LEU A 229 10.95 -27.97 -26.31
CA LEU A 229 11.48 -26.84 -27.06
C LEU A 229 12.66 -26.18 -26.34
N THR A 230 12.54 -25.99 -25.02
CA THR A 230 13.64 -25.43 -24.21
C THR A 230 14.88 -26.33 -24.25
N ALA A 231 14.71 -27.64 -24.10
CA ALA A 231 15.81 -28.61 -24.19
C ALA A 231 16.48 -28.61 -25.58
N LEU A 232 15.73 -28.33 -26.64
CA LEU A 232 16.24 -28.29 -28.03
C LEU A 232 17.03 -27.01 -28.30
N VAL A 233 16.59 -25.84 -27.78
CA VAL A 233 17.16 -24.53 -28.13
C VAL A 233 18.23 -24.03 -27.17
N ILE A 234 18.33 -24.57 -25.97
CA ILE A 234 19.32 -24.14 -24.95
C ILE A 234 20.53 -25.06 -24.95
N GLU A 235 21.68 -24.51 -25.33
CA GLU A 235 22.98 -25.11 -25.09
C GLU A 235 23.56 -24.64 -23.77
N GLN A 236 23.79 -25.58 -22.85
CA GLN A 236 24.44 -25.28 -21.57
C GLN A 236 25.96 -25.35 -21.75
N ILE A 237 26.61 -24.17 -21.86
CA ILE A 237 28.04 -24.09 -22.16
C ILE A 237 28.94 -24.41 -20.96
N LYS A 238 28.42 -24.19 -19.71
CA LYS A 238 29.16 -24.38 -18.45
C LYS A 238 28.23 -24.84 -17.35
N THR A 239 28.77 -25.59 -16.38
CA THR A 239 28.06 -25.80 -15.09
C THR A 239 27.55 -24.48 -14.56
N ILE A 240 26.27 -24.46 -14.14
CA ILE A 240 25.58 -23.29 -13.61
C ILE A 240 26.48 -22.62 -12.55
N ARG A 241 27.09 -21.50 -12.90
CA ARG A 241 27.86 -20.70 -11.95
C ARG A 241 26.88 -20.02 -11.01
N GLN A 242 27.06 -20.26 -9.70
CA GLN A 242 26.34 -19.47 -8.70
C GLN A 242 26.58 -17.98 -8.96
N THR A 243 25.53 -17.25 -9.25
CA THR A 243 25.58 -15.81 -9.45
C THR A 243 25.87 -15.11 -8.11
N TRP A 244 26.25 -13.85 -8.16
CA TRP A 244 26.37 -13.05 -6.95
C TRP A 244 25.03 -12.99 -6.18
N SER A 245 23.91 -12.91 -6.90
CA SER A 245 22.55 -12.97 -6.34
C SER A 245 22.33 -14.25 -5.55
N ASP A 246 22.69 -15.41 -6.08
CA ASP A 246 22.50 -16.70 -5.40
C ASP A 246 23.31 -16.79 -4.08
N ARG A 247 24.49 -16.15 -4.07
CA ARG A 247 25.30 -16.09 -2.85
C ARG A 247 24.66 -15.21 -1.76
N VAL A 248 24.13 -14.05 -2.13
CA VAL A 248 23.43 -13.16 -1.21
C VAL A 248 22.14 -13.81 -0.74
N ASP A 249 21.40 -14.48 -1.63
CA ASP A 249 20.15 -15.17 -1.31
C ASP A 249 20.36 -16.30 -0.30
N LYS A 250 21.51 -16.96 -0.30
CA LYS A 250 21.85 -17.99 0.71
C LYS A 250 21.81 -17.44 2.16
N PHE A 251 22.08 -16.15 2.34
CA PHE A 251 21.99 -15.50 3.65
C PHE A 251 20.63 -14.86 3.87
N VAL A 252 20.11 -14.14 2.89
CA VAL A 252 18.87 -13.36 2.97
C VAL A 252 17.64 -14.26 3.09
N LEU A 253 17.64 -15.42 2.45
CA LEU A 253 16.52 -16.38 2.48
C LEU A 253 16.71 -17.49 3.54
N ASN A 254 17.73 -17.39 4.36
CA ASN A 254 17.94 -18.38 5.42
C ASN A 254 16.89 -18.22 6.51
N ASP A 255 16.29 -19.32 6.97
CA ASP A 255 15.19 -19.34 7.96
C ASP A 255 15.53 -18.62 9.28
N TYR A 256 16.83 -18.60 9.68
CA TYR A 256 17.27 -17.99 10.93
C TYR A 256 17.84 -16.58 10.76
N VAL A 257 18.55 -16.32 9.65
CA VAL A 257 19.28 -15.07 9.41
C VAL A 257 18.45 -14.10 8.58
N GLY A 258 17.55 -14.60 7.76
CA GLY A 258 16.73 -13.79 6.86
C GLY A 258 15.83 -12.79 7.60
N LEU A 259 15.22 -13.21 8.71
CA LEU A 259 14.37 -12.34 9.51
C LEU A 259 15.15 -11.21 10.21
N PRO A 260 16.29 -11.46 10.89
CA PRO A 260 17.18 -10.39 11.38
C PRO A 260 17.65 -9.43 10.29
N ILE A 261 18.09 -9.93 9.13
CA ILE A 261 18.50 -9.07 7.99
C ILE A 261 17.32 -8.21 7.53
N PHE A 262 16.12 -8.78 7.45
CA PHE A 262 14.92 -8.03 7.09
C PHE A 262 14.69 -6.87 8.07
N PHE A 263 14.70 -7.13 9.38
CA PHE A 263 14.52 -6.07 10.37
C PHE A 263 15.64 -5.02 10.31
N LEU A 264 16.87 -5.42 10.05
CA LEU A 264 17.99 -4.48 9.86
C LEU A 264 17.77 -3.56 8.65
N VAL A 265 17.33 -4.09 7.51
CA VAL A 265 17.08 -3.29 6.31
C VAL A 265 15.94 -2.29 6.54
N ILE A 266 14.85 -2.74 7.19
CA ILE A 266 13.72 -1.87 7.54
C ILE A 266 14.17 -0.81 8.58
N TYR A 267 14.95 -1.19 9.55
CA TYR A 267 15.54 -0.28 10.54
C TYR A 267 16.36 0.82 9.84
N LEU A 268 17.24 0.48 8.91
CA LEU A 268 18.03 1.45 8.16
C LEU A 268 17.13 2.36 7.30
N MET A 269 16.10 1.82 6.67
CA MET A 269 15.15 2.60 5.91
C MET A 269 14.44 3.65 6.78
N PHE A 270 13.96 3.27 7.96
CA PHE A 270 13.29 4.21 8.86
C PHE A 270 14.29 5.20 9.48
N SER A 271 15.50 4.75 9.83
CA SER A 271 16.54 5.64 10.33
C SER A 271 16.86 6.77 9.35
N VAL A 272 17.06 6.43 8.09
CA VAL A 272 17.29 7.45 7.04
C VAL A 272 16.05 8.32 6.85
N THR A 273 14.85 7.76 6.88
CA THR A 273 13.62 8.52 6.67
C THR A 273 13.37 9.53 7.78
N ILE A 274 13.51 9.13 9.03
CA ILE A 274 13.22 9.98 10.19
C ILE A 274 14.34 11.00 10.40
N ASN A 275 15.59 10.57 10.46
CA ASN A 275 16.69 11.47 10.74
C ASN A 275 16.97 12.42 9.57
N PHE A 276 17.15 11.90 8.35
CA PHE A 276 17.46 12.74 7.19
C PHE A 276 16.21 13.48 6.67
N GLY A 277 15.06 12.81 6.57
CA GLY A 277 13.83 13.46 6.14
C GLY A 277 13.31 14.45 7.18
N GLY A 278 13.43 14.13 8.47
CA GLY A 278 13.03 14.99 9.59
C GLY A 278 13.81 16.28 9.67
N ALA A 279 15.12 16.26 9.38
CA ALA A 279 15.99 17.44 9.44
C ALA A 279 15.52 18.64 8.60
N PHE A 280 14.66 18.40 7.62
CA PHE A 280 14.11 19.45 6.73
C PHE A 280 12.70 19.91 7.13
N ILE A 281 12.09 19.36 8.17
CA ILE A 281 10.72 19.71 8.57
C ILE A 281 10.65 21.18 8.91
N ASP A 282 11.51 21.67 9.82
CA ASP A 282 11.51 23.01 10.35
C ASP A 282 11.76 24.05 9.24
N PHE A 283 12.61 23.70 8.27
CA PHE A 283 12.79 24.55 7.08
C PHE A 283 11.49 24.78 6.32
N PHE A 284 10.75 23.72 6.03
CA PHE A 284 9.48 23.84 5.32
C PHE A 284 8.42 24.51 6.18
N ASP A 285 8.40 24.24 7.48
CA ASP A 285 7.46 24.84 8.44
C ASP A 285 7.66 26.33 8.55
N MET A 286 8.89 26.77 8.91
CA MET A 286 9.23 28.19 9.07
C MET A 286 9.03 29.00 7.78
N ILE A 287 9.48 28.50 6.64
CA ILE A 287 9.37 29.22 5.37
C ILE A 287 7.93 29.33 4.91
N THR A 288 7.15 28.24 5.00
CA THR A 288 5.75 28.30 4.59
C THR A 288 4.89 29.06 5.58
N GLY A 289 5.17 28.99 6.88
CA GLY A 289 4.56 29.82 7.91
C GLY A 289 4.78 31.30 7.66
N ALA A 290 6.05 31.71 7.54
CA ALA A 290 6.41 33.09 7.28
C ALA A 290 5.80 33.64 5.98
N LEU A 291 5.77 32.86 4.89
CA LEU A 291 5.24 33.31 3.60
C LEU A 291 3.72 33.32 3.54
N LEU A 292 3.07 32.23 4.01
CA LEU A 292 1.65 31.99 3.75
C LEU A 292 0.75 32.35 4.93
N ILE A 293 1.27 32.39 6.14
CA ILE A 293 0.52 32.81 7.33
C ILE A 293 0.88 34.25 7.69
N ASP A 294 2.10 34.51 8.15
CA ASP A 294 2.49 35.83 8.67
C ASP A 294 2.53 36.88 7.58
N GLY A 295 3.18 36.57 6.45
CA GLY A 295 3.23 37.49 5.31
C GLY A 295 1.87 37.83 4.73
N VAL A 296 0.96 36.83 4.61
CA VAL A 296 -0.41 37.04 4.14
C VAL A 296 -1.22 37.80 5.20
N ARG A 297 -1.08 37.46 6.49
CA ARG A 297 -1.78 38.15 7.59
C ARG A 297 -1.40 39.67 7.62
N ILE A 298 -0.11 40.00 7.55
CA ILE A 298 0.38 41.39 7.53
C ILE A 298 -0.16 42.16 6.31
N GLN A 299 -0.15 41.57 5.12
CA GLN A 299 -0.67 42.18 3.92
C GLN A 299 -2.19 42.44 4.02
N LEU A 300 -2.95 41.47 4.55
CA LEU A 300 -4.39 41.64 4.72
C LEU A 300 -4.73 42.66 5.79
N GLN A 301 -3.94 42.79 6.86
CA GLN A 301 -4.07 43.81 7.89
C GLN A 301 -3.80 45.22 7.30
N GLN A 302 -2.74 45.36 6.49
CA GLN A 302 -2.43 46.64 5.81
C GLN A 302 -3.52 47.07 4.83
N LEU A 303 -4.29 46.14 4.29
CA LEU A 303 -5.39 46.40 3.36
C LEU A 303 -6.76 46.48 4.06
N ASP A 304 -6.79 46.53 5.42
CA ASP A 304 -8.00 46.61 6.27
C ASP A 304 -9.06 45.51 5.97
N PHE A 305 -8.60 44.30 5.61
CA PHE A 305 -9.53 43.19 5.43
C PHE A 305 -10.11 42.70 6.77
N PRO A 306 -11.40 42.27 6.80
CA PRO A 306 -12.04 41.75 8.02
C PRO A 306 -11.29 40.56 8.61
N SER A 307 -11.30 40.42 9.96
CA SER A 307 -10.60 39.35 10.68
C SER A 307 -11.00 37.93 10.22
N TRP A 308 -12.26 37.71 9.88
CA TRP A 308 -12.73 36.41 9.38
C TRP A 308 -12.05 36.01 8.06
N PHE A 309 -11.73 37.00 7.22
CA PHE A 309 -11.06 36.75 5.94
C PHE A 309 -9.56 36.47 6.13
N GLN A 310 -8.95 37.14 7.13
CA GLN A 310 -7.56 36.87 7.52
C GLN A 310 -7.42 35.45 8.05
N VAL A 311 -8.29 35.00 8.95
CA VAL A 311 -8.33 33.62 9.49
C VAL A 311 -8.55 32.60 8.37
N LEU A 312 -9.46 32.87 7.44
CA LEU A 312 -9.74 31.95 6.33
C LEU A 312 -8.51 31.75 5.43
N LEU A 313 -7.82 32.84 5.06
CA LEU A 313 -6.73 32.82 4.09
C LEU A 313 -5.38 32.49 4.73
N ALA A 314 -5.02 33.17 5.82
CA ALA A 314 -3.73 32.95 6.47
C ALA A 314 -3.76 31.62 7.27
N ASP A 315 -4.64 31.51 8.28
CA ASP A 315 -4.62 30.38 9.19
C ASP A 315 -5.27 29.13 8.59
N GLY A 316 -6.34 29.30 7.82
CA GLY A 316 -7.03 28.19 7.16
C GLY A 316 -6.28 27.62 5.96
N LEU A 317 -6.14 28.44 4.91
CA LEU A 317 -5.49 27.98 3.68
C LEU A 317 -3.95 27.94 3.83
N GLY A 318 -3.34 29.00 4.38
CA GLY A 318 -1.90 29.07 4.62
C GLY A 318 -1.44 27.98 5.56
N GLY A 319 -2.07 27.83 6.73
CA GLY A 319 -1.77 26.77 7.69
C GLY A 319 -1.99 25.37 7.12
N GLY A 320 -3.02 25.17 6.30
CA GLY A 320 -3.24 23.90 5.61
C GLY A 320 -2.12 23.55 4.63
N ILE A 321 -1.61 24.52 3.88
CA ILE A 321 -0.47 24.34 2.97
C ILE A 321 0.82 24.11 3.77
N GLN A 322 1.03 24.83 4.87
CA GLN A 322 2.16 24.63 5.78
C GLN A 322 2.23 23.19 6.27
N VAL A 323 1.14 22.65 6.83
CA VAL A 323 1.07 21.25 7.27
C VAL A 323 1.39 20.27 6.14
N VAL A 324 0.91 20.50 4.91
CA VAL A 324 1.26 19.65 3.78
C VAL A 324 2.75 19.77 3.43
N ALA A 325 3.32 20.95 3.53
CA ALA A 325 4.73 21.20 3.21
C ALA A 325 5.69 20.50 4.20
N THR A 326 5.36 20.44 5.49
CA THR A 326 6.15 19.71 6.50
C THR A 326 6.23 18.21 6.25
N PHE A 327 5.22 17.62 5.59
CA PHE A 327 5.26 16.21 5.19
C PHE A 327 6.13 15.90 3.97
N ILE A 328 6.41 16.89 3.12
CA ILE A 328 7.13 16.68 1.85
C ILE A 328 8.49 16.00 2.06
N PRO A 329 9.41 16.46 2.95
CA PRO A 329 10.73 15.88 3.07
C PRO A 329 10.70 14.44 3.59
N ILE A 330 9.90 14.15 4.61
CA ILE A 330 9.77 12.81 5.16
C ILE A 330 9.23 11.84 4.13
N ILE A 331 8.14 12.21 3.44
CA ILE A 331 7.48 11.34 2.46
C ILE A 331 8.36 11.16 1.22
N ALA A 332 9.08 12.19 0.79
CA ALA A 332 10.04 12.08 -0.31
C ALA A 332 11.16 11.09 0.02
N THR A 333 11.75 11.21 1.21
CA THR A 333 12.82 10.33 1.68
C THR A 333 12.32 8.88 1.83
N LEU A 334 11.13 8.68 2.41
CA LEU A 334 10.51 7.37 2.54
C LEU A 334 10.28 6.71 1.17
N TYR A 335 9.69 7.42 0.21
CA TYR A 335 9.46 6.89 -1.13
C TYR A 335 10.76 6.65 -1.89
N PHE A 336 11.78 7.46 -1.67
CA PHE A 336 13.09 7.23 -2.25
C PHE A 336 13.73 5.94 -1.72
N CYS A 337 13.74 5.73 -0.42
CA CYS A 337 14.25 4.49 0.20
C CYS A 337 13.44 3.27 -0.24
N LEU A 338 12.11 3.38 -0.25
CA LEU A 338 11.22 2.31 -0.71
C LEU A 338 11.48 1.95 -2.18
N SER A 339 11.69 2.95 -3.05
CA SER A 339 12.02 2.72 -4.47
C SER A 339 13.38 2.03 -4.62
N ILE A 340 14.36 2.31 -3.77
CA ILE A 340 15.65 1.57 -3.74
C ILE A 340 15.42 0.09 -3.43
N LEU A 341 14.63 -0.23 -2.41
CA LEU A 341 14.34 -1.60 -2.01
C LEU A 341 13.55 -2.35 -3.08
N GLU A 342 12.63 -1.66 -3.75
CA GLU A 342 11.82 -2.20 -4.84
C GLU A 342 12.67 -2.49 -6.09
N ASP A 343 13.41 -1.50 -6.58
CA ASP A 343 14.25 -1.62 -7.78
C ASP A 343 15.43 -2.60 -7.58
N SER A 344 15.95 -2.74 -6.34
CA SER A 344 17.01 -3.71 -6.06
C SER A 344 16.53 -5.15 -6.15
N GLY A 345 15.24 -5.43 -6.04
CA GLY A 345 14.65 -6.77 -5.96
C GLY A 345 14.64 -7.35 -4.55
N TYR A 346 14.97 -6.55 -3.52
CA TYR A 346 14.94 -7.00 -2.13
C TYR A 346 13.52 -7.28 -1.64
N MET A 347 12.51 -6.54 -2.14
CA MET A 347 11.11 -6.66 -1.70
C MET A 347 10.54 -8.06 -1.95
N ALA A 348 10.95 -8.74 -3.04
CA ALA A 348 10.54 -10.12 -3.32
C ALA A 348 11.06 -11.10 -2.25
N ARG A 349 12.30 -10.89 -1.77
CA ARG A 349 12.92 -11.69 -0.71
C ARG A 349 12.25 -11.46 0.63
N ALA A 350 11.98 -10.19 0.94
CA ALA A 350 11.25 -9.82 2.15
C ALA A 350 9.87 -10.49 2.20
N ALA A 351 9.13 -10.46 1.09
CA ALA A 351 7.85 -11.13 0.96
C ALA A 351 7.97 -12.65 1.14
N PHE A 352 9.00 -13.27 0.59
CA PHE A 352 9.24 -14.71 0.71
C PHE A 352 9.54 -15.11 2.17
N VAL A 353 10.44 -14.39 2.85
CA VAL A 353 10.80 -14.66 4.26
C VAL A 353 9.56 -14.58 5.17
N MET A 354 8.67 -13.63 4.91
CA MET A 354 7.48 -13.40 5.73
C MET A 354 6.26 -14.23 5.34
N ASP A 355 6.30 -14.95 4.21
CA ASP A 355 5.15 -15.68 3.68
C ASP A 355 4.59 -16.73 4.66
N ARG A 356 5.47 -17.49 5.32
CA ARG A 356 5.07 -18.48 6.30
C ARG A 356 4.25 -17.89 7.46
N PHE A 357 4.58 -16.65 7.87
CA PHE A 357 3.87 -15.96 8.94
C PHE A 357 2.54 -15.40 8.46
N MET A 358 2.54 -14.75 7.29
CA MET A 358 1.37 -14.12 6.70
C MET A 358 0.28 -15.12 6.30
N ARG A 359 0.64 -16.30 5.83
CA ARG A 359 -0.32 -17.38 5.53
C ARG A 359 -1.16 -17.79 6.74
N LYS A 360 -0.62 -17.75 7.96
CA LYS A 360 -1.42 -18.02 9.17
C LYS A 360 -2.56 -17.02 9.33
N LEU A 361 -2.35 -15.78 8.91
CA LEU A 361 -3.37 -14.74 8.91
C LEU A 361 -4.31 -14.84 7.69
N GLY A 362 -4.00 -15.71 6.71
CA GLY A 362 -4.74 -15.86 5.47
C GLY A 362 -4.38 -14.80 4.43
N LEU A 363 -3.16 -14.25 4.49
CA LEU A 363 -2.63 -13.26 3.58
C LEU A 363 -1.38 -13.80 2.86
N PRO A 364 -1.10 -13.39 1.62
CA PRO A 364 0.16 -13.72 0.96
C PRO A 364 1.32 -12.93 1.60
N GLY A 365 2.55 -13.46 1.48
CA GLY A 365 3.75 -12.80 2.02
C GLY A 365 3.97 -11.38 1.51
N LYS A 366 3.51 -11.07 0.29
CA LYS A 366 3.54 -9.70 -0.27
C LYS A 366 2.79 -8.67 0.59
N ALA A 367 1.74 -9.08 1.32
CA ALA A 367 0.95 -8.19 2.17
C ALA A 367 1.73 -7.65 3.38
N PHE A 368 2.82 -8.31 3.76
CA PHE A 368 3.65 -7.88 4.87
C PHE A 368 4.38 -6.55 4.59
N VAL A 369 4.74 -6.31 3.34
CA VAL A 369 5.46 -5.10 2.93
C VAL A 369 4.65 -3.83 3.17
N PRO A 370 3.41 -3.70 2.70
CA PRO A 370 2.52 -2.60 3.08
C PRO A 370 2.41 -2.40 4.59
N LEU A 371 2.23 -3.50 5.36
CA LEU A 371 2.05 -3.41 6.81
C LEU A 371 3.27 -2.84 7.52
N ILE A 372 4.48 -3.24 7.15
CA ILE A 372 5.72 -2.70 7.73
C ILE A 372 5.88 -1.21 7.42
N VAL A 373 5.59 -0.79 6.19
CA VAL A 373 5.63 0.63 5.81
C VAL A 373 4.69 1.46 6.69
N GLY A 374 3.62 0.84 7.22
CA GLY A 374 2.68 1.45 8.16
C GLY A 374 3.30 1.93 9.48
N PHE A 375 4.41 1.36 9.92
CA PHE A 375 5.14 1.87 11.09
C PHE A 375 5.82 3.21 10.82
N GLY A 376 6.18 3.51 9.58
CA GLY A 376 6.63 4.85 9.21
C GLY A 376 5.46 5.79 8.93
N CYS A 377 4.57 5.40 7.99
CA CYS A 377 3.39 6.17 7.61
C CYS A 377 2.28 5.28 7.04
N ASN A 378 1.06 5.45 7.54
CA ASN A 378 -0.10 4.68 7.08
C ASN A 378 -0.53 5.02 5.65
N VAL A 379 -0.28 6.24 5.15
CA VAL A 379 -0.66 6.64 3.79
C VAL A 379 0.05 5.80 2.73
N PRO A 380 1.40 5.77 2.66
CA PRO A 380 2.10 4.91 1.70
C PRO A 380 1.84 3.42 1.95
N SER A 381 1.61 2.99 3.19
CA SER A 381 1.20 1.64 3.54
C SER A 381 -0.09 1.22 2.81
N ILE A 382 -1.15 2.02 2.95
CA ILE A 382 -2.44 1.75 2.31
C ILE A 382 -2.32 1.82 0.79
N MET A 383 -1.62 2.82 0.25
CA MET A 383 -1.38 2.92 -1.20
C MET A 383 -0.56 1.74 -1.76
N ALA A 384 0.33 1.16 -0.98
CA ALA A 384 1.11 -0.01 -1.39
C ALA A 384 0.25 -1.28 -1.49
N THR A 385 -0.93 -1.33 -0.88
CA THR A 385 -1.82 -2.50 -0.97
C THR A 385 -2.29 -2.78 -2.40
N ARG A 386 -2.26 -1.79 -3.30
CA ARG A 386 -2.56 -1.96 -4.73
C ARG A 386 -1.62 -2.93 -5.46
N THR A 387 -0.47 -3.26 -4.86
CA THR A 387 0.46 -4.27 -5.40
C THR A 387 -0.02 -5.71 -5.15
N LEU A 388 -1.05 -5.88 -4.33
CA LEU A 388 -1.68 -7.17 -4.06
C LEU A 388 -2.69 -7.48 -5.17
N GLU A 389 -2.64 -8.69 -5.69
CA GLU A 389 -3.44 -9.14 -6.83
C GLU A 389 -4.91 -9.28 -6.47
N LYS A 390 -5.22 -9.97 -5.36
CA LYS A 390 -6.61 -10.20 -4.94
C LYS A 390 -7.20 -9.02 -4.20
N GLN A 391 -8.41 -8.61 -4.59
CA GLN A 391 -9.15 -7.55 -3.90
C GLN A 391 -9.37 -7.86 -2.41
N ARG A 392 -9.60 -9.13 -2.07
CA ARG A 392 -9.72 -9.61 -0.70
C ARG A 392 -8.48 -9.25 0.14
N ASP A 393 -7.31 -9.57 -0.38
CA ASP A 393 -6.04 -9.35 0.33
C ASP A 393 -5.70 -7.85 0.45
N ARG A 394 -6.05 -7.06 -0.59
CA ARG A 394 -5.97 -5.59 -0.56
C ARG A 394 -6.83 -5.01 0.54
N LEU A 395 -8.10 -5.43 0.62
CA LEU A 395 -9.05 -4.96 1.64
C LEU A 395 -8.57 -5.34 3.04
N MET A 396 -8.18 -6.61 3.25
CA MET A 396 -7.70 -7.07 4.54
C MET A 396 -6.48 -6.29 5.01
N THR A 397 -5.48 -6.12 4.13
CA THR A 397 -4.24 -5.39 4.44
C THR A 397 -4.52 -3.91 4.69
N ALA A 398 -5.39 -3.27 3.89
CA ALA A 398 -5.77 -1.88 4.08
C ALA A 398 -6.52 -1.63 5.40
N MET A 399 -7.31 -2.62 5.89
CA MET A 399 -8.00 -2.52 7.18
C MET A 399 -7.08 -2.78 8.38
N MET A 400 -5.95 -3.48 8.18
CA MET A 400 -4.93 -3.68 9.22
C MET A 400 -4.00 -2.47 9.38
N ALA A 401 -3.66 -1.80 8.27
CA ALA A 401 -2.69 -0.72 8.23
C ALA A 401 -2.92 0.43 9.24
N PRO A 402 -4.15 0.89 9.52
CA PRO A 402 -4.42 1.94 10.50
C PRO A 402 -3.97 1.65 11.93
N PHE A 403 -3.85 0.37 12.30
CA PHE A 403 -3.41 -0.05 13.63
C PHE A 403 -1.89 -0.12 13.78
N MET A 404 -1.14 -0.01 12.68
CA MET A 404 0.31 0.14 12.74
C MET A 404 0.64 1.53 13.28
N SER A 405 1.45 1.57 14.34
CA SER A 405 1.80 2.83 15.00
C SER A 405 2.83 3.57 14.16
N CYS A 406 2.42 4.68 13.51
CA CYS A 406 3.32 5.50 12.71
C CYS A 406 4.17 6.43 13.59
N GLY A 407 5.27 6.96 13.01
CA GLY A 407 6.20 7.86 13.72
C GLY A 407 5.55 9.09 14.35
N ALA A 408 4.53 9.66 13.70
CA ALA A 408 3.78 10.81 14.22
C ALA A 408 3.04 10.54 15.56
N ARG A 409 2.72 9.28 15.87
CA ARG A 409 2.15 8.92 17.18
C ARG A 409 3.21 8.88 18.28
N LEU A 410 4.47 8.67 17.92
CA LEU A 410 5.55 8.53 18.87
C LEU A 410 5.73 9.81 19.72
N SER A 411 5.56 11.00 19.12
CA SER A 411 5.64 12.28 19.86
C SER A 411 4.64 12.32 21.02
N VAL A 412 3.39 11.89 20.78
CA VAL A 412 2.37 11.82 21.84
C VAL A 412 2.73 10.77 22.89
N TYR A 413 3.25 9.61 22.47
CA TYR A 413 3.68 8.57 23.42
C TYR A 413 4.83 9.04 24.26
N ALA A 414 5.80 9.74 23.68
CA ALA A 414 6.96 10.28 24.39
C ALA A 414 6.54 11.35 25.41
N LEU A 415 5.62 12.27 25.04
CA LEU A 415 5.08 13.26 25.96
C LEU A 415 4.43 12.62 27.20
N PHE A 416 3.53 11.67 26.98
CA PHE A 416 2.84 11.00 28.10
C PHE A 416 3.74 10.04 28.87
N ALA A 417 4.71 9.40 28.19
CA ALA A 417 5.70 8.56 28.85
C ALA A 417 6.58 9.39 29.80
N ALA A 418 7.02 10.57 29.38
CA ALA A 418 7.80 11.49 30.21
C ALA A 418 6.97 12.04 31.38
N ALA A 419 5.72 12.43 31.14
CA ALA A 419 4.86 12.99 32.16
C ALA A 419 4.43 11.96 33.25
N PHE A 420 4.08 10.75 32.87
CA PHE A 420 3.44 9.78 33.76
C PHE A 420 4.29 8.54 34.07
N PHE A 421 5.25 8.20 33.22
CA PHE A 421 6.03 6.96 33.32
C PHE A 421 7.56 7.18 33.20
N PRO A 422 8.15 8.11 33.98
CA PRO A 422 9.55 8.51 33.80
C PRO A 422 10.57 7.36 33.98
N GLN A 423 10.21 6.30 34.73
CA GLN A 423 11.07 5.12 34.95
C GLN A 423 10.79 3.96 34.00
N SER A 424 9.67 3.97 33.27
CA SER A 424 9.21 2.84 32.46
C SER A 424 8.68 3.26 31.07
N GLY A 425 8.96 4.49 30.63
CA GLY A 425 8.45 5.06 29.40
C GLY A 425 8.72 4.18 28.16
N GLN A 426 9.96 3.67 28.02
CA GLN A 426 10.32 2.76 26.93
C GLN A 426 9.46 1.50 26.89
N ASN A 427 9.20 0.88 28.06
CA ASN A 427 8.37 -0.32 28.15
C ASN A 427 6.92 -0.03 27.76
N ILE A 428 6.39 1.13 28.15
CA ILE A 428 5.04 1.56 27.79
C ILE A 428 4.92 1.78 26.27
N VAL A 429 5.87 2.48 25.68
CA VAL A 429 5.91 2.70 24.23
C VAL A 429 5.99 1.35 23.49
N PHE A 430 6.88 0.47 23.90
CA PHE A 430 7.00 -0.87 23.31
C PHE A 430 5.69 -1.67 23.44
N LEU A 431 5.04 -1.61 24.61
CA LEU A 431 3.74 -2.26 24.83
C LEU A 431 2.66 -1.71 23.87
N LEU A 432 2.63 -0.39 23.65
CA LEU A 432 1.68 0.22 22.70
C LEU A 432 1.91 -0.29 21.26
N TYR A 433 3.16 -0.44 20.82
CA TYR A 433 3.45 -1.06 19.51
C TYR A 433 2.94 -2.50 19.41
N LEU A 434 3.15 -3.30 20.45
CA LEU A 434 2.65 -4.68 20.50
C LEU A 434 1.12 -4.73 20.48
N LEU A 435 0.45 -3.83 21.18
CA LEU A 435 -1.03 -3.74 21.21
C LEU A 435 -1.57 -3.31 19.84
N GLY A 436 -0.91 -2.40 19.15
CA GLY A 436 -1.26 -2.04 17.77
C GLY A 436 -1.18 -3.23 16.81
N ILE A 437 -0.08 -4.00 16.88
CA ILE A 437 0.08 -5.23 16.09
C ILE A 437 -1.00 -6.25 16.44
N ALA A 438 -1.30 -6.43 17.72
CA ALA A 438 -2.36 -7.35 18.18
C ALA A 438 -3.74 -6.93 17.65
N ALA A 439 -4.06 -5.63 17.64
CA ALA A 439 -5.30 -5.10 17.07
C ALA A 439 -5.39 -5.31 15.55
N ALA A 440 -4.28 -5.15 14.82
CA ALA A 440 -4.20 -5.44 13.40
C ALA A 440 -4.44 -6.92 13.10
N ILE A 441 -3.79 -7.82 13.85
CA ILE A 441 -3.98 -9.28 13.73
C ILE A 441 -5.43 -9.65 14.06
N PHE A 442 -5.99 -9.10 15.13
CA PHE A 442 -7.37 -9.33 15.53
C PHE A 442 -8.35 -8.90 14.45
N THR A 443 -8.14 -7.72 13.85
CA THR A 443 -8.95 -7.22 12.73
C THR A 443 -8.87 -8.17 11.51
N ALA A 444 -7.66 -8.64 11.17
CA ALA A 444 -7.47 -9.59 10.08
C ALA A 444 -8.23 -10.90 10.32
N LEU A 445 -8.11 -11.47 11.52
CA LEU A 445 -8.80 -12.71 11.89
C LEU A 445 -10.32 -12.55 11.91
N LEU A 446 -10.81 -11.41 12.39
CA LEU A 446 -12.24 -11.08 12.35
C LEU A 446 -12.75 -11.07 10.90
N LEU A 447 -12.11 -10.32 10.01
CA LEU A 447 -12.52 -10.19 8.61
C LEU A 447 -12.38 -11.51 7.85
N LYS A 448 -11.29 -12.26 8.07
CA LYS A 448 -11.07 -13.60 7.48
C LYS A 448 -12.20 -14.57 7.81
N ASN A 449 -12.69 -14.53 9.06
CA ASN A 449 -13.69 -15.50 9.54
C ASN A 449 -15.14 -15.02 9.33
N THR A 450 -15.36 -13.86 8.68
CA THR A 450 -16.70 -13.27 8.53
C THR A 450 -17.05 -12.86 7.12
N VAL A 451 -16.40 -11.82 6.58
CA VAL A 451 -16.76 -11.20 5.29
C VAL A 451 -15.79 -11.59 4.17
N LEU A 452 -14.52 -11.74 4.52
CA LEU A 452 -13.44 -12.01 3.57
C LEU A 452 -12.96 -13.48 3.70
N GLU A 453 -13.90 -14.42 3.66
CA GLU A 453 -13.59 -15.86 3.67
C GLU A 453 -12.85 -16.25 2.37
N GLY A 454 -11.93 -17.21 2.47
CA GLY A 454 -11.16 -17.73 1.34
C GLY A 454 -9.72 -18.06 1.72
N GLU A 455 -9.06 -18.84 0.88
CA GLU A 455 -7.65 -19.20 1.06
C GLU A 455 -6.75 -18.20 0.32
N SER A 456 -5.57 -17.97 0.90
CA SER A 456 -4.50 -17.27 0.19
C SER A 456 -3.86 -18.22 -0.80
N ASP A 457 -3.58 -17.77 -2.01
CA ASP A 457 -2.90 -18.58 -3.01
C ASP A 457 -1.52 -19.02 -2.54
N SER A 458 -1.09 -20.16 -3.09
CA SER A 458 0.29 -20.60 -2.94
C SER A 458 1.21 -19.61 -3.62
N PHE A 459 2.08 -18.98 -2.84
CA PHE A 459 2.99 -17.94 -3.31
C PHE A 459 4.16 -18.57 -4.07
N LEU A 460 4.00 -18.74 -5.38
CA LEU A 460 5.06 -19.12 -6.29
C LEU A 460 5.66 -17.84 -6.88
N ILE A 461 6.71 -17.32 -6.27
CA ILE A 461 7.46 -16.17 -6.83
C ILE A 461 8.81 -16.64 -7.32
N GLU A 462 9.10 -16.33 -8.56
CA GLU A 462 10.47 -16.30 -9.04
C GLU A 462 11.18 -15.08 -8.45
N LEU A 463 12.30 -15.32 -7.77
CA LEU A 463 13.10 -14.25 -7.20
C LEU A 463 13.91 -13.58 -8.33
N PRO A 464 13.60 -12.32 -8.66
CA PRO A 464 14.36 -11.61 -9.69
C PRO A 464 15.82 -11.43 -9.24
N PRO A 465 16.81 -11.44 -10.13
CA PRO A 465 18.20 -11.18 -9.74
C PRO A 465 18.33 -9.77 -9.13
N TYR A 466 19.30 -9.61 -8.22
CA TYR A 466 19.57 -8.27 -7.68
C TYR A 466 20.10 -7.34 -8.78
N HIS A 467 19.52 -6.16 -8.82
CA HIS A 467 19.93 -5.10 -9.74
C HIS A 467 20.42 -3.86 -8.99
N ARG A 468 21.38 -3.16 -9.58
CA ARG A 468 21.73 -1.83 -9.08
C ARG A 468 20.66 -0.83 -9.53
N PRO A 469 20.00 -0.14 -8.59
CA PRO A 469 18.98 0.84 -8.93
C PRO A 469 19.56 1.98 -9.79
N ALA A 470 18.80 2.44 -10.79
CA ALA A 470 19.18 3.59 -11.59
C ALA A 470 18.67 4.88 -10.93
N ILE A 471 19.56 5.80 -10.55
CA ILE A 471 19.21 7.03 -9.82
C ILE A 471 18.11 7.82 -10.54
N LYS A 472 18.16 7.93 -11.87
CA LYS A 472 17.13 8.62 -12.64
C LYS A 472 15.74 7.98 -12.50
N SER A 473 15.67 6.65 -12.47
CA SER A 473 14.42 5.91 -12.25
C SER A 473 13.88 6.15 -10.84
N LEU A 474 14.78 6.07 -9.83
CA LEU A 474 14.42 6.34 -8.43
C LEU A 474 13.80 7.74 -8.24
N LEU A 475 14.44 8.76 -8.80
CA LEU A 475 13.95 10.15 -8.69
C LEU A 475 12.59 10.34 -9.39
N ILE A 476 12.39 9.70 -10.55
CA ILE A 476 11.11 9.76 -11.27
C ILE A 476 10.02 9.07 -10.44
N HIS A 477 10.26 7.86 -9.92
CA HIS A 477 9.29 7.13 -9.11
C HIS A 477 8.95 7.88 -7.81
N THR A 478 9.98 8.42 -7.13
CA THR A 478 9.79 9.25 -5.93
C THR A 478 8.92 10.46 -6.24
N TRP A 479 9.23 11.20 -7.32
CA TRP A 479 8.48 12.39 -7.71
C TRP A 479 7.02 12.08 -8.06
N GLU A 480 6.75 11.02 -8.83
CA GLU A 480 5.39 10.64 -9.19
C GLU A 480 4.54 10.27 -7.96
N ARG A 481 5.13 9.52 -7.00
CA ARG A 481 4.46 9.15 -5.75
C ARG A 481 4.23 10.36 -4.85
N LEU A 482 5.24 11.21 -4.71
CA LEU A 482 5.15 12.46 -3.94
C LEU A 482 4.11 13.41 -4.53
N LYS A 483 4.13 13.62 -5.85
CA LYS A 483 3.12 14.43 -6.55
C LYS A 483 1.71 13.88 -6.32
N GLY A 484 1.54 12.57 -6.37
CA GLY A 484 0.27 11.92 -6.07
C GLY A 484 -0.21 12.21 -4.64
N PHE A 485 0.68 12.12 -3.66
CA PHE A 485 0.38 12.46 -2.27
C PHE A 485 -0.04 13.92 -2.11
N VAL A 486 0.77 14.87 -2.59
CA VAL A 486 0.51 16.32 -2.43
C VAL A 486 -0.80 16.72 -3.10
N LEU A 487 -1.08 16.25 -4.32
CA LEU A 487 -2.29 16.64 -5.05
C LEU A 487 -3.56 15.93 -4.57
N GLU A 488 -3.46 14.74 -4.01
CA GLU A 488 -4.63 13.94 -3.63
C GLU A 488 -4.91 14.01 -2.13
N ALA A 489 -3.95 13.63 -1.28
CA ALA A 489 -4.11 13.71 0.17
C ALA A 489 -4.03 15.17 0.67
N GLY A 490 -3.17 15.99 0.08
CA GLY A 490 -3.01 17.40 0.44
C GLY A 490 -4.30 18.21 0.38
N LYS A 491 -5.17 17.96 -0.62
CA LYS A 491 -6.48 18.65 -0.72
C LYS A 491 -7.35 18.42 0.50
N PHE A 492 -7.40 17.18 0.97
CA PHE A 492 -8.20 16.82 2.15
C PHE A 492 -7.60 17.39 3.42
N ILE A 493 -6.26 17.39 3.55
CA ILE A 493 -5.56 17.98 4.69
C ILE A 493 -5.86 19.47 4.74
N ILE A 494 -5.63 20.22 3.66
CA ILE A 494 -5.88 21.67 3.59
C ILE A 494 -7.32 22.00 3.96
N MET A 495 -8.29 21.28 3.37
CA MET A 495 -9.72 21.53 3.67
C MET A 495 -10.04 21.27 5.15
N MET A 496 -9.49 20.23 5.74
CA MET A 496 -9.77 19.87 7.13
C MET A 496 -9.06 20.83 8.10
N VAL A 497 -7.80 21.20 7.83
CA VAL A 497 -7.07 22.18 8.63
C VAL A 497 -7.81 23.53 8.59
N MET A 498 -8.28 23.93 7.42
CA MET A 498 -9.10 25.15 7.28
C MET A 498 -10.36 25.09 8.18
N VAL A 499 -11.10 23.97 8.16
CA VAL A 499 -12.31 23.82 8.97
C VAL A 499 -11.97 23.89 10.47
N ILE A 500 -10.92 23.23 10.93
CA ILE A 500 -10.56 23.23 12.36
C ILE A 500 -10.02 24.59 12.79
N ASN A 501 -9.19 25.24 12.01
CA ASN A 501 -8.68 26.57 12.34
C ASN A 501 -9.82 27.61 12.41
N ILE A 502 -10.80 27.53 11.51
CA ILE A 502 -12.01 28.36 11.59
C ILE A 502 -12.77 28.07 12.90
N LEU A 503 -13.00 26.79 13.24
CA LEU A 503 -13.71 26.44 14.48
C LEU A 503 -12.93 26.84 15.74
N ASN A 504 -11.60 26.85 15.67
CA ASN A 504 -10.74 27.25 16.79
C ASN A 504 -10.70 28.80 16.95
N SER A 505 -10.77 29.53 15.83
CA SER A 505 -10.71 31.00 15.86
C SER A 505 -12.04 31.69 16.16
N ILE A 506 -13.18 31.04 15.84
CA ILE A 506 -14.51 31.59 16.14
C ILE A 506 -14.86 31.39 17.61
N GLY A 507 -15.16 32.48 18.32
CA GLY A 507 -15.76 32.42 19.65
C GLY A 507 -17.26 32.10 19.62
N THR A 508 -17.80 31.61 20.72
CA THR A 508 -19.24 31.32 20.86
C THR A 508 -20.14 32.58 20.76
N ASP A 509 -19.54 33.77 20.89
CA ASP A 509 -20.18 35.05 20.67
C ASP A 509 -20.10 35.55 19.21
N GLY A 510 -19.47 34.79 18.33
CA GLY A 510 -19.24 35.13 16.93
C GLY A 510 -18.03 36.04 16.70
N SER A 511 -17.21 36.32 17.70
CA SER A 511 -15.93 37.04 17.58
C SER A 511 -14.87 36.13 16.93
N PHE A 512 -13.86 36.72 16.27
CA PHE A 512 -12.71 36.03 15.72
C PHE A 512 -11.45 36.36 16.54
N GLY A 513 -10.45 35.48 16.50
CA GLY A 513 -9.21 35.63 17.29
C GLY A 513 -9.27 34.95 18.66
N ASN A 514 -10.14 33.96 18.81
CA ASN A 514 -10.27 33.15 20.03
C ASN A 514 -9.47 31.83 19.97
N GLU A 515 -8.36 31.85 19.26
CA GLU A 515 -7.53 30.65 19.04
C GLU A 515 -7.04 30.09 20.37
N ASN A 516 -7.18 28.78 20.51
CA ASN A 516 -6.80 28.01 21.70
C ASN A 516 -7.45 28.47 23.01
N SER A 517 -8.46 29.34 22.95
CA SER A 517 -9.16 29.83 24.12
C SER A 517 -10.29 28.89 24.57
N SER A 518 -10.67 28.99 25.84
CA SER A 518 -11.79 28.23 26.39
C SER A 518 -13.16 28.64 25.81
N THR A 519 -13.24 29.76 25.08
CA THR A 519 -14.44 30.32 24.45
C THR A 519 -14.57 29.98 22.98
N SER A 520 -13.58 29.33 22.37
CA SER A 520 -13.68 28.93 20.97
C SER A 520 -14.77 27.89 20.76
N VAL A 521 -15.35 27.87 19.55
CA VAL A 521 -16.37 26.87 19.17
C VAL A 521 -15.80 25.47 19.25
N LEU A 522 -14.53 25.26 18.89
CA LEU A 522 -13.86 23.96 19.01
C LEU A 522 -13.79 23.51 20.49
N SER A 523 -13.46 24.41 21.39
CA SER A 523 -13.42 24.14 22.83
C SER A 523 -14.81 23.78 23.37
N GLU A 524 -15.87 24.50 22.97
CA GLU A 524 -17.24 24.19 23.39
C GLU A 524 -17.76 22.86 22.83
N ILE A 525 -17.44 22.54 21.60
CA ILE A 525 -17.68 21.20 21.05
C ILE A 525 -16.97 20.16 21.89
N SER A 526 -15.70 20.38 22.23
CA SER A 526 -14.91 19.44 23.03
C SER A 526 -15.49 19.26 24.43
N LYS A 527 -15.90 20.34 25.10
CA LYS A 527 -16.60 20.27 26.39
C LYS A 527 -17.90 19.48 26.32
N THR A 528 -18.66 19.62 25.22
CA THR A 528 -19.91 18.87 24.99
C THR A 528 -19.66 17.37 24.85
N PHE A 529 -18.54 16.99 24.23
CA PHE A 529 -18.18 15.58 24.04
C PHE A 529 -17.45 14.97 25.24
N THR A 530 -16.85 15.77 26.15
CA THR A 530 -16.06 15.28 27.28
C THR A 530 -16.82 14.26 28.14
N PRO A 531 -18.13 14.41 28.45
CA PRO A 531 -18.87 13.42 29.24
C PRO A 531 -18.87 12.01 28.60
N ALA A 532 -18.77 11.91 27.28
CA ALA A 532 -18.68 10.62 26.61
C ALA A 532 -17.35 9.90 26.88
N PHE A 533 -16.33 10.63 27.33
CA PHE A 533 -14.99 10.10 27.61
C PHE A 533 -14.72 9.90 29.11
N GLU A 534 -15.65 10.32 30.00
CA GLU A 534 -15.57 10.05 31.45
C GLU A 534 -15.37 8.55 31.77
N PRO A 535 -16.03 7.59 31.06
CA PRO A 535 -15.84 6.18 31.35
C PRO A 535 -14.42 5.66 31.10
N MET A 536 -13.58 6.40 30.38
CA MET A 536 -12.16 6.08 30.16
C MET A 536 -11.21 6.94 31.01
N GLY A 537 -11.72 7.67 32.01
CA GLY A 537 -10.91 8.42 32.96
C GLY A 537 -10.59 9.86 32.57
N ILE A 538 -11.32 10.46 31.60
CA ILE A 538 -11.19 11.87 31.25
C ILE A 538 -12.24 12.66 31.97
N GLN A 539 -11.84 13.48 32.95
CA GLN A 539 -12.76 14.32 33.74
C GLN A 539 -13.30 15.50 32.93
N GLN A 540 -14.42 16.08 33.33
CA GLN A 540 -15.05 17.21 32.59
C GLN A 540 -14.15 18.44 32.48
N GLU A 541 -13.27 18.65 33.43
CA GLU A 541 -12.30 19.75 33.43
C GLU A 541 -11.19 19.52 32.41
N ASN A 542 -10.98 18.27 31.96
CA ASN A 542 -9.94 17.89 31.01
C ASN A 542 -10.44 17.88 29.56
N TRP A 543 -11.30 18.84 29.19
CA TRP A 543 -11.73 19.05 27.81
C TRP A 543 -10.56 19.30 26.82
N PRO A 544 -9.37 19.86 27.22
CA PRO A 544 -8.24 20.00 26.32
C PRO A 544 -7.76 18.66 25.72
N ALA A 545 -7.85 17.57 26.49
CA ALA A 545 -7.53 16.25 25.96
C ALA A 545 -8.43 15.86 24.76
N ILE A 546 -9.69 16.30 24.76
CA ILE A 546 -10.62 16.07 23.65
C ILE A 546 -10.29 16.96 22.44
N VAL A 547 -9.85 18.22 22.67
CA VAL A 547 -9.31 19.07 21.59
C VAL A 547 -8.12 18.37 20.93
N GLY A 548 -7.23 17.77 21.73
CA GLY A 548 -6.11 16.97 21.23
C GLY A 548 -6.55 15.76 20.38
N ILE A 549 -7.65 15.09 20.73
CA ILE A 549 -8.23 14.01 19.92
C ILE A 549 -8.71 14.54 18.56
N PHE A 550 -9.42 15.69 18.54
CA PHE A 550 -9.92 16.29 17.30
C PHE A 550 -8.78 16.82 16.41
N SER A 551 -7.79 17.52 16.97
CA SER A 551 -6.62 17.98 16.21
C SER A 551 -5.78 16.81 15.69
N GLY A 552 -5.60 15.76 16.48
CA GLY A 552 -4.92 14.53 16.08
C GLY A 552 -5.61 13.71 14.99
N LEU A 553 -6.88 13.98 14.69
CA LEU A 553 -7.55 13.42 13.53
C LEU A 553 -6.99 14.00 12.23
N LEU A 554 -6.53 15.23 12.24
CA LEU A 554 -5.87 15.89 11.08
C LEU A 554 -4.48 15.33 10.90
N ALA A 555 -3.64 15.56 11.91
CA ALA A 555 -2.25 15.15 11.93
C ALA A 555 -1.86 14.81 13.38
N LYS A 556 -1.27 13.67 13.58
CA LYS A 556 -1.00 13.14 14.92
C LYS A 556 0.05 13.94 15.69
N GLU A 557 1.01 14.52 14.99
CA GLU A 557 2.04 15.40 15.53
C GLU A 557 1.48 16.71 16.09
N VAL A 558 0.42 17.23 15.51
CA VAL A 558 -0.23 18.48 15.97
C VAL A 558 -0.86 18.34 17.36
N VAL A 559 -1.10 17.12 17.83
CA VAL A 559 -1.68 16.87 19.17
C VAL A 559 -0.83 17.50 20.26
N VAL A 560 0.49 17.33 20.21
CA VAL A 560 1.42 17.82 21.24
C VAL A 560 1.37 19.35 21.31
N GLY A 561 1.56 20.04 20.19
CA GLY A 561 1.47 21.52 20.15
C GLY A 561 0.09 22.05 20.52
N THR A 562 -1.00 21.37 20.14
CA THR A 562 -2.35 21.76 20.54
C THR A 562 -2.56 21.63 22.04
N LEU A 563 -2.10 20.53 22.64
CA LEU A 563 -2.20 20.33 24.09
C LEU A 563 -1.38 21.39 24.84
N ASP A 564 -0.15 21.67 24.39
CA ASP A 564 0.68 22.70 24.97
C ASP A 564 0.01 24.09 24.91
N ALA A 565 -0.46 24.49 23.73
CA ALA A 565 -1.12 25.78 23.54
C ALA A 565 -2.39 25.94 24.39
N VAL A 566 -3.25 24.90 24.45
CA VAL A 566 -4.52 24.98 25.20
C VAL A 566 -4.29 24.91 26.71
N TYR A 567 -3.39 24.06 27.22
CA TYR A 567 -3.11 24.00 28.65
C TYR A 567 -2.33 25.23 29.16
N SER A 568 -1.37 25.78 28.35
CA SER A 568 -0.66 27.03 28.68
C SER A 568 -1.62 28.23 28.75
N ASN A 569 -2.60 28.27 27.85
CA ASN A 569 -3.66 29.29 27.89
C ASN A 569 -4.55 29.17 29.13
N LEU A 570 -4.86 27.97 29.60
CA LEU A 570 -5.65 27.76 30.83
C LEU A 570 -4.90 28.22 32.10
N GLU A 571 -3.57 28.13 32.12
CA GLU A 571 -2.75 28.58 33.26
C GLU A 571 -2.31 30.06 33.15
N GLY A 572 -2.62 30.73 32.05
CA GLY A 572 -2.28 32.14 31.82
C GLY A 572 -0.79 32.43 31.67
N THR A 573 -0.01 31.45 31.17
CA THR A 573 1.43 31.53 30.98
C THR A 573 1.86 31.93 29.54
N THR A 574 0.92 32.49 28.77
CA THR A 574 1.24 32.96 27.39
C THR A 574 2.17 34.15 27.42
N SER A 575 3.39 33.97 26.97
CA SER A 575 4.32 35.05 26.61
C SER A 575 3.94 35.55 25.22
N GLU A 576 3.32 36.74 25.14
CA GLU A 576 3.26 37.48 23.87
C GLU A 576 4.67 38.03 23.58
N GLU A 577 5.46 37.31 22.83
CA GLU A 577 6.66 37.87 22.23
C GLU A 577 6.25 38.58 20.94
N ASP A 578 6.30 39.92 20.97
CA ASP A 578 6.19 40.80 19.78
C ASP A 578 7.44 40.61 18.89
N GLU A 579 7.55 39.47 18.22
CA GLU A 579 8.58 39.28 17.19
C GLU A 579 8.24 40.13 15.94
N THR A 580 9.11 41.06 15.60
CA THR A 580 9.02 41.80 14.35
C THR A 580 9.27 40.89 13.17
N PHE A 581 8.26 40.67 12.34
CA PHE A 581 8.36 39.84 11.15
C PHE A 581 9.47 40.33 10.19
N ASP A 582 10.53 39.50 10.02
CA ASP A 582 11.57 39.71 8.99
C ASP A 582 11.82 38.40 8.24
N LEU A 583 11.32 38.33 7.01
CA LEU A 583 11.45 37.16 6.15
C LEU A 583 12.90 36.72 5.91
N ASN A 584 13.84 37.69 5.84
CA ASN A 584 15.25 37.35 5.64
C ASN A 584 15.88 36.75 6.90
N ALA A 585 15.49 37.23 8.07
CA ALA A 585 15.92 36.68 9.34
C ALA A 585 15.39 35.25 9.50
N THR A 586 14.10 35.03 9.26
CA THR A 586 13.45 33.70 9.32
C THR A 586 14.09 32.71 8.33
N PHE A 587 14.44 33.16 7.11
CA PHE A 587 15.12 32.31 6.14
C PHE A 587 16.52 31.90 6.62
N ALA A 588 17.30 32.85 7.16
CA ALA A 588 18.65 32.58 7.68
C ALA A 588 18.59 31.61 8.88
N GLU A 589 17.61 31.80 9.75
CA GLU A 589 17.36 30.95 10.90
C GLU A 589 16.94 29.55 10.48
N ALA A 590 15.98 29.40 9.55
CA ALA A 590 15.55 28.13 8.98
C ALA A 590 16.73 27.34 8.39
N VAL A 591 17.66 28.00 7.68
CA VAL A 591 18.86 27.34 7.15
C VAL A 591 19.79 26.91 8.27
N THR A 592 19.93 27.71 9.33
CA THR A 592 20.81 27.38 10.47
C THR A 592 20.26 26.17 11.22
N ILE A 593 18.99 26.19 11.60
CA ILE A 593 18.31 25.07 12.25
C ILE A 593 18.38 23.79 11.39
N THR A 594 18.19 23.90 10.09
CA THR A 594 18.30 22.74 9.18
C THR A 594 19.71 22.14 9.19
N ASN A 595 20.76 22.98 9.22
CA ASN A 595 22.14 22.49 9.30
C ASN A 595 22.44 21.82 10.64
N ASP A 596 21.92 22.37 11.73
CA ASP A 596 22.08 21.79 13.07
C ASP A 596 21.31 20.46 13.16
N ASN A 597 20.07 20.40 12.69
CA ASN A 597 19.28 19.18 12.60
C ASN A 597 19.94 18.11 11.72
N LEU A 598 20.59 18.49 10.62
CA LEU A 598 21.33 17.56 9.78
C LEU A 598 22.59 17.02 10.46
N ALA A 599 23.30 17.83 11.24
CA ALA A 599 24.42 17.40 12.03
C ALA A 599 24.00 16.42 13.14
N ASP A 600 22.90 16.72 13.82
CA ASP A 600 22.29 15.85 14.84
C ASP A 600 21.75 14.55 14.23
N ALA A 601 21.12 14.61 13.06
CA ALA A 601 20.69 13.43 12.31
C ALA A 601 21.86 12.48 12.01
N MET A 602 23.02 13.00 11.68
CA MET A 602 24.21 12.18 11.45
C MET A 602 24.74 11.52 12.74
N GLN A 603 24.63 12.19 13.90
CA GLN A 603 25.02 11.62 15.20
C GLN A 603 23.99 10.60 15.71
N ASN A 604 22.71 10.82 15.42
CA ASN A 604 21.59 10.01 15.90
C ASN A 604 21.18 8.88 14.94
N MET A 605 21.92 8.60 13.87
CA MET A 605 21.63 7.49 12.96
C MET A 605 21.50 6.11 13.64
N GLY A 606 22.00 5.99 14.87
CA GLY A 606 21.88 4.79 15.71
C GLY A 606 20.54 4.65 16.46
N ASP A 607 19.66 5.66 16.44
CA ASP A 607 18.38 5.67 17.16
C ASP A 607 17.20 6.13 16.30
N PRO A 608 16.75 5.33 15.33
CA PRO A 608 15.67 5.71 14.40
C PRO A 608 14.28 5.75 15.04
N LEU A 609 14.12 5.21 16.24
CA LEU A 609 12.85 5.22 16.97
C LEU A 609 12.80 6.35 18.02
N GLY A 610 13.88 7.15 18.13
CA GLY A 610 13.95 8.20 19.14
C GLY A 610 13.91 7.66 20.57
N LEU A 611 14.41 6.44 20.78
CA LEU A 611 14.38 5.82 22.12
C LEU A 611 15.32 6.50 23.11
N ARG A 612 16.34 7.22 22.61
CA ARG A 612 17.20 8.06 23.45
C ARG A 612 16.44 9.25 24.04
N THR A 613 15.46 9.79 23.32
CA THR A 613 14.56 10.81 23.84
C THR A 613 13.75 10.28 25.03
N LEU A 614 13.49 8.96 25.05
CA LEU A 614 12.85 8.28 26.17
C LEU A 614 13.82 8.02 27.34
N ASP A 615 15.13 7.89 27.09
CA ASP A 615 16.15 7.84 28.14
C ASP A 615 16.36 9.23 28.78
N ALA A 616 16.30 10.29 27.98
CA ALA A 616 16.30 11.68 28.47
C ALA A 616 15.03 12.03 29.25
N SER A 617 13.94 11.29 29.06
CA SER A 617 12.66 11.46 29.82
C SER A 617 12.78 11.20 31.33
N SER A 618 13.91 10.65 31.77
CA SER A 618 14.25 10.60 33.23
C SER A 618 14.46 12.00 33.84
N ASN A 619 14.61 13.05 33.01
CA ASN A 619 14.73 14.44 33.41
C ASN A 619 13.71 15.27 32.62
N VAL A 620 12.67 15.79 33.29
CA VAL A 620 11.56 16.55 32.68
C VAL A 620 12.08 17.76 31.86
N GLU A 621 13.19 18.36 32.31
CA GLU A 621 13.84 19.49 31.61
C GLU A 621 14.32 19.10 30.20
N ASN A 622 14.98 17.97 30.07
CA ASN A 622 15.49 17.49 28.79
C ASN A 622 14.33 17.05 27.87
N ALA A 623 13.32 16.42 28.44
CA ALA A 623 12.15 15.98 27.68
C ALA A 623 11.32 17.16 27.12
N ALA A 624 11.25 18.26 27.86
CA ALA A 624 10.58 19.49 27.43
C ALA A 624 11.34 20.17 26.28
N ALA A 625 12.66 20.25 26.40
CA ALA A 625 13.52 20.84 25.38
C ALA A 625 13.50 20.04 24.06
N GLU A 626 13.53 18.69 24.14
CA GLU A 626 13.51 17.83 22.94
C GLU A 626 12.14 17.79 22.23
N GLN A 627 11.05 18.10 22.94
CA GLN A 627 9.69 18.11 22.36
C GLN A 627 9.19 19.54 22.09
N GLU A 628 10.03 20.55 22.30
CA GLU A 628 9.70 21.97 22.12
C GLU A 628 8.41 22.39 22.84
N VAL A 629 8.19 21.84 24.05
CA VAL A 629 7.00 22.12 24.86
C VAL A 629 7.37 22.82 26.15
N SER A 630 6.40 23.58 26.72
CA SER A 630 6.59 24.27 27.99
C SER A 630 6.75 23.29 29.17
N HIS A 631 7.64 23.59 30.08
CA HIS A 631 7.81 22.82 31.33
C HIS A 631 6.49 22.72 32.13
N ALA A 632 5.68 23.76 32.06
CA ALA A 632 4.38 23.84 32.72
C ALA A 632 3.43 22.73 32.25
N LEU A 633 3.51 22.31 30.97
CA LEU A 633 2.66 21.29 30.37
C LEU A 633 2.71 19.97 31.16
N PHE A 634 3.88 19.51 31.58
CA PHE A 634 4.02 18.25 32.32
C PHE A 634 3.28 18.26 33.65
N GLY A 635 3.37 19.35 34.40
CA GLY A 635 2.64 19.55 35.65
C GLY A 635 1.13 19.60 35.44
N THR A 636 0.73 20.32 34.41
CA THR A 636 -0.68 20.48 34.01
C THR A 636 -1.31 19.17 33.55
N LEU A 637 -0.61 18.38 32.77
CA LEU A 637 -1.06 17.03 32.36
C LEU A 637 -1.30 16.13 33.58
N VAL A 638 -0.36 16.08 34.53
CA VAL A 638 -0.49 15.28 35.76
C VAL A 638 -1.67 15.74 36.62
N LYS A 639 -2.00 17.02 36.59
CA LYS A 639 -3.13 17.59 37.35
C LYS A 639 -4.50 17.23 36.80
N TYR A 640 -4.64 17.20 35.45
CA TYR A 640 -5.95 17.02 34.81
C TYR A 640 -6.25 15.58 34.41
N PHE A 641 -5.25 14.70 34.30
CA PHE A 641 -5.47 13.28 34.06
C PHE A 641 -5.59 12.52 35.40
N ASP A 642 -6.38 11.44 35.41
CA ASP A 642 -6.54 10.56 36.57
C ASP A 642 -5.31 9.61 36.69
N GLY A 643 -4.15 10.21 37.00
CA GLY A 643 -2.90 9.53 37.20
C GLY A 643 -2.45 8.69 36.00
N GLN A 644 -1.64 7.66 36.28
CA GLN A 644 -1.10 6.75 35.25
C GLN A 644 -2.19 5.96 34.51
N THR A 645 -3.28 5.63 35.21
CA THR A 645 -4.35 4.81 34.64
C THR A 645 -5.14 5.59 33.59
N GLY A 646 -5.53 6.84 33.88
CA GLY A 646 -6.21 7.71 32.93
C GLY A 646 -5.30 8.06 31.72
N ALA A 647 -4.03 8.35 31.98
CA ALA A 647 -3.04 8.62 30.94
C ALA A 647 -2.83 7.42 30.00
N PHE A 648 -2.69 6.21 30.53
CA PHE A 648 -2.54 5.01 29.70
C PHE A 648 -3.81 4.67 28.89
N SER A 649 -4.99 4.88 29.50
CA SER A 649 -6.27 4.75 28.80
C SER A 649 -6.37 5.70 27.60
N TYR A 650 -5.95 6.96 27.79
CA TYR A 650 -5.88 7.94 26.69
C TYR A 650 -4.91 7.52 25.60
N LEU A 651 -3.72 7.02 25.96
CA LEU A 651 -2.76 6.49 25.00
C LEU A 651 -3.29 5.29 24.19
N LEU A 652 -4.07 4.40 24.84
CA LEU A 652 -4.75 3.29 24.15
C LEU A 652 -5.77 3.80 23.13
N PHE A 653 -6.51 4.86 23.50
CA PHE A 653 -7.44 5.49 22.57
C PHE A 653 -6.70 6.11 21.39
N ILE A 654 -5.64 6.91 21.63
CA ILE A 654 -4.79 7.53 20.59
C ILE A 654 -4.13 6.48 19.68
N LEU A 655 -3.77 5.31 20.21
CA LEU A 655 -3.21 4.21 19.42
C LEU A 655 -4.22 3.66 18.41
N LEU A 656 -5.45 3.44 18.82
CA LEU A 656 -6.43 2.61 18.08
C LEU A 656 -7.48 3.42 17.32
N TYR A 657 -7.68 4.72 17.68
CA TYR A 657 -8.73 5.52 17.05
C TYR A 657 -8.44 5.80 15.56
N VAL A 658 -9.38 6.45 14.93
CA VAL A 658 -9.37 6.74 13.48
C VAL A 658 -7.99 7.23 13.01
N PRO A 659 -7.46 6.69 11.93
CA PRO A 659 -6.20 7.18 11.35
C PRO A 659 -6.37 8.63 10.86
N CYS A 660 -5.28 9.33 10.61
CA CYS A 660 -5.31 10.70 10.10
C CYS A 660 -6.12 10.81 8.79
N VAL A 661 -6.66 12.01 8.52
CA VAL A 661 -7.50 12.26 7.33
C VAL A 661 -6.80 11.85 6.02
N ALA A 662 -5.48 12.05 5.92
CA ALA A 662 -4.70 11.60 4.78
C ALA A 662 -4.75 10.07 4.58
N ALA A 663 -4.67 9.31 5.67
CA ALA A 663 -4.78 7.86 5.61
C ALA A 663 -6.21 7.40 5.27
N LEU A 664 -7.24 8.09 5.79
CA LEU A 664 -8.63 7.83 5.40
C LEU A 664 -8.88 8.10 3.91
N ALA A 665 -8.33 9.18 3.38
CA ALA A 665 -8.40 9.47 1.94
C ALA A 665 -7.73 8.35 1.11
N ALA A 666 -6.60 7.82 1.58
CA ALA A 666 -5.95 6.66 0.95
C ALA A 666 -6.83 5.41 1.04
N VAL A 667 -7.45 5.12 2.20
CA VAL A 667 -8.40 4.00 2.35
C VAL A 667 -9.56 4.16 1.38
N GLN A 668 -10.17 5.35 1.30
CA GLN A 668 -11.29 5.61 0.40
C GLN A 668 -10.95 5.35 -1.06
N ARG A 669 -9.76 5.74 -1.46
CA ARG A 669 -9.28 5.54 -2.84
C ARG A 669 -9.02 4.07 -3.16
N GLU A 670 -8.39 3.33 -2.25
CA GLU A 670 -7.99 1.93 -2.49
C GLU A 670 -9.14 0.93 -2.26
N THR A 671 -10.10 1.26 -1.41
CA THR A 671 -11.12 0.31 -0.95
C THR A 671 -12.57 0.78 -1.15
N GLY A 672 -12.77 2.08 -1.45
CA GLY A 672 -14.07 2.70 -1.64
C GLY A 672 -14.78 3.10 -0.34
N THR A 673 -15.86 3.89 -0.49
CA THR A 673 -16.54 4.58 0.63
C THR A 673 -17.10 3.62 1.69
N ARG A 674 -17.61 2.46 1.29
CA ARG A 674 -18.19 1.48 2.25
C ARG A 674 -17.14 0.96 3.24
N TRP A 675 -15.98 0.60 2.75
CA TRP A 675 -14.88 0.11 3.58
C TRP A 675 -14.22 1.22 4.39
N THR A 676 -14.22 2.46 3.89
CA THR A 676 -13.78 3.63 4.66
C THR A 676 -14.67 3.87 5.86
N LEU A 677 -16.00 3.84 5.68
CA LEU A 677 -16.94 3.96 6.79
C LEU A 677 -16.79 2.83 7.80
N PHE A 678 -16.56 1.61 7.32
CA PHE A 678 -16.26 0.48 8.21
C PHE A 678 -14.94 0.72 8.98
N CYS A 679 -13.89 1.19 8.31
CA CYS A 679 -12.61 1.52 8.95
C CYS A 679 -12.78 2.55 10.07
N VAL A 680 -13.51 3.64 9.84
CA VAL A 680 -13.79 4.67 10.85
C VAL A 680 -14.57 4.09 12.01
N PHE A 681 -15.69 3.42 11.73
CA PHE A 681 -16.51 2.81 12.77
C PHE A 681 -15.75 1.77 13.59
N TRP A 682 -15.02 0.88 12.94
CA TRP A 682 -14.27 -0.19 13.60
C TRP A 682 -13.12 0.33 14.45
N SER A 683 -12.37 1.31 13.95
CA SER A 683 -11.30 1.95 14.71
C SER A 683 -11.81 2.67 15.94
N LEU A 684 -12.91 3.45 15.83
CA LEU A 684 -13.54 4.11 16.95
C LEU A 684 -14.07 3.11 17.98
N TYR A 685 -14.74 2.06 17.51
CA TYR A 685 -15.26 1.02 18.40
C TYR A 685 -14.15 0.32 19.18
N LEU A 686 -13.06 -0.10 18.49
CA LEU A 686 -11.92 -0.72 19.15
C LEU A 686 -11.23 0.23 20.12
N ALA A 687 -10.96 1.46 19.70
CA ALA A 687 -10.30 2.44 20.54
C ALA A 687 -11.09 2.71 21.82
N TYR A 688 -12.37 2.98 21.68
CA TYR A 688 -13.22 3.30 22.82
C TYR A 688 -13.46 2.09 23.74
N SER A 689 -13.69 0.90 23.16
CA SER A 689 -13.92 -0.31 23.96
C SER A 689 -12.68 -0.77 24.72
N ILE A 690 -11.50 -0.70 24.10
CA ILE A 690 -10.24 -1.12 24.74
C ILE A 690 -9.78 -0.10 25.78
N ALA A 691 -9.84 1.20 25.48
CA ALA A 691 -9.45 2.25 26.41
C ALA A 691 -10.38 2.28 27.64
N THR A 692 -11.69 2.31 27.42
CA THR A 692 -12.67 2.26 28.52
C THR A 692 -12.57 0.93 29.29
N GLY A 693 -12.48 -0.19 28.58
CA GLY A 693 -12.34 -1.50 29.23
C GLY A 693 -11.11 -1.58 30.13
N PHE A 694 -9.98 -1.07 29.67
CA PHE A 694 -8.76 -1.00 30.47
C PHE A 694 -8.97 -0.14 31.74
N TYR A 695 -9.47 1.09 31.58
CA TYR A 695 -9.71 2.01 32.72
C TYR A 695 -10.67 1.40 33.74
N GLN A 696 -11.80 0.88 33.28
CA GLN A 696 -12.81 0.27 34.15
C GLN A 696 -12.31 -0.98 34.89
N ILE A 697 -11.43 -1.79 34.24
CA ILE A 697 -10.81 -2.94 34.91
C ILE A 697 -9.78 -2.47 35.94
N ALA A 698 -8.98 -1.45 35.64
CA ALA A 698 -7.97 -0.92 36.53
C ALA A 698 -8.59 -0.26 37.79
N THR A 699 -9.78 0.37 37.63
CA THR A 699 -10.53 1.03 38.71
C THR A 699 -11.68 0.16 39.23
N PHE A 700 -11.63 -1.16 39.02
CA PHE A 700 -12.69 -2.09 39.40
C PHE A 700 -13.05 -2.01 40.90
N ALA A 701 -12.05 -1.81 41.77
CA ALA A 701 -12.24 -1.73 43.20
C ALA A 701 -13.16 -0.56 43.61
N ASP A 702 -13.12 0.53 42.84
CA ASP A 702 -13.86 1.76 43.16
C ASP A 702 -15.31 1.71 42.62
N HIS A 703 -15.50 1.10 41.43
CA HIS A 703 -16.80 1.12 40.73
C HIS A 703 -17.15 -0.23 40.07
N PRO A 704 -17.30 -1.34 40.84
CA PRO A 704 -17.48 -2.69 40.27
C PRO A 704 -18.76 -2.83 39.43
N GLY A 705 -19.83 -2.13 39.79
CA GLY A 705 -21.10 -2.16 39.05
C GLY A 705 -20.99 -1.51 37.67
N GLN A 706 -20.32 -0.38 37.55
CA GLN A 706 -20.11 0.32 36.30
C GLN A 706 -19.21 -0.48 35.38
N THR A 707 -18.13 -1.08 35.90
CA THR A 707 -17.22 -1.93 35.15
C THR A 707 -17.95 -3.09 34.46
N VAL A 708 -18.81 -3.81 35.19
CA VAL A 708 -19.60 -4.91 34.65
C VAL A 708 -20.55 -4.43 33.55
N ILE A 709 -21.19 -3.28 33.72
CA ILE A 709 -22.09 -2.70 32.73
C ILE A 709 -21.31 -2.39 31.43
N TRP A 710 -20.18 -1.67 31.52
CA TRP A 710 -19.40 -1.30 30.35
C TRP A 710 -18.81 -2.51 29.63
N LEU A 711 -18.22 -3.48 30.32
CA LEU A 711 -17.71 -4.69 29.75
C LEU A 711 -18.80 -5.53 29.08
N SER A 712 -19.98 -5.62 29.67
CA SER A 712 -21.15 -6.30 29.09
C SER A 712 -21.62 -5.58 27.81
N PHE A 713 -21.68 -4.25 27.83
CA PHE A 713 -22.06 -3.42 26.70
C PHE A 713 -21.10 -3.62 25.50
N PHE A 714 -19.80 -3.57 25.73
CA PHE A 714 -18.82 -3.79 24.68
C PHE A 714 -18.83 -5.23 24.18
N SER A 715 -18.98 -6.21 25.06
CA SER A 715 -19.08 -7.62 24.64
C SER A 715 -20.31 -7.87 23.77
N ALA A 716 -21.46 -7.31 24.14
CA ALA A 716 -22.68 -7.39 23.34
C ALA A 716 -22.52 -6.64 22.00
N GLY A 717 -21.93 -5.45 22.01
CA GLY A 717 -21.63 -4.69 20.80
C GLY A 717 -20.72 -5.46 19.84
N PHE A 718 -19.65 -6.07 20.34
CA PHE A 718 -18.75 -6.93 19.53
C PHE A 718 -19.49 -8.10 18.91
N PHE A 719 -20.35 -8.77 19.71
CA PHE A 719 -21.16 -9.88 19.21
C PHE A 719 -22.12 -9.47 18.10
N CYS A 720 -22.76 -8.29 18.24
CA CYS A 720 -23.61 -7.71 17.21
C CYS A 720 -22.82 -7.41 15.91
N ILE A 721 -21.64 -6.82 16.03
CA ILE A 721 -20.76 -6.55 14.89
C ILE A 721 -20.36 -7.84 14.22
N TRP A 722 -19.92 -8.85 14.97
CA TRP A 722 -19.53 -10.16 14.45
C TRP A 722 -20.67 -10.84 13.70
N ILE A 723 -21.90 -10.84 14.25
CA ILE A 723 -23.08 -11.41 13.58
C ILE A 723 -23.36 -10.66 12.28
N THR A 724 -23.35 -9.33 12.32
CA THR A 724 -23.64 -8.48 11.14
C THR A 724 -22.64 -8.75 10.02
N LEU A 725 -21.35 -8.81 10.34
CA LEU A 725 -20.29 -9.13 9.37
C LEU A 725 -20.49 -10.53 8.79
N ARG A 726 -20.79 -11.52 9.63
CA ARG A 726 -21.01 -12.90 9.19
C ARG A 726 -22.24 -13.05 8.26
N LEU A 727 -23.32 -12.33 8.56
CA LEU A 727 -24.51 -12.32 7.72
C LEU A 727 -24.25 -11.64 6.36
N THR A 728 -23.48 -10.56 6.39
CA THR A 728 -23.08 -9.84 5.16
C THR A 728 -22.17 -10.69 4.28
N GLY A 729 -21.19 -11.40 4.89
CA GLY A 729 -20.31 -12.32 4.17
C GLY A 729 -21.06 -13.43 3.48
N LYS A 730 -22.01 -14.10 4.19
CA LYS A 730 -22.86 -15.13 3.59
C LYS A 730 -23.71 -14.63 2.43
N LYS A 731 -24.21 -13.39 2.53
CA LYS A 731 -25.00 -12.78 1.44
C LYS A 731 -24.14 -12.49 0.21
N LEU A 732 -22.89 -12.05 0.38
CA LEU A 732 -21.95 -11.82 -0.73
C LEU A 732 -21.62 -13.15 -1.42
N LEU A 733 -21.29 -14.19 -0.68
CA LEU A 733 -21.02 -15.53 -1.22
C LEU A 733 -22.24 -16.13 -1.96
N SER A 734 -23.45 -15.89 -1.46
CA SER A 734 -24.67 -16.35 -2.13
C SER A 734 -24.96 -15.59 -3.43
N LEU A 735 -24.58 -14.32 -3.53
CA LEU A 735 -24.71 -13.53 -4.76
C LEU A 735 -23.66 -13.95 -5.80
N GLU A 736 -22.43 -14.24 -5.40
CA GLU A 736 -21.40 -14.78 -6.28
C GLU A 736 -21.81 -16.17 -6.80
N SER A 737 -22.28 -17.06 -5.94
CA SER A 737 -22.76 -18.38 -6.37
C SER A 737 -24.02 -18.34 -7.25
N SER A 738 -24.86 -17.31 -7.11
CA SER A 738 -26.03 -17.11 -7.97
C SER A 738 -25.67 -16.50 -9.31
N SER A 739 -24.66 -15.61 -9.36
CA SER A 739 -24.16 -15.04 -10.61
C SER A 739 -23.43 -16.09 -11.47
N ILE A 740 -22.73 -17.03 -10.82
CA ILE A 740 -22.12 -18.19 -11.50
C ILE A 740 -23.19 -19.16 -12.03
N LYS A 741 -24.36 -19.25 -11.37
CA LYS A 741 -25.48 -20.10 -11.87
C LYS A 741 -26.32 -19.41 -12.95
N THR A 742 -26.20 -18.09 -13.12
CA THR A 742 -26.96 -17.30 -14.12
C THR A 742 -26.08 -16.77 -15.25
N ALA A 743 -24.76 -16.93 -15.20
CA ALA A 743 -23.81 -16.76 -16.30
C ALA A 743 -23.46 -18.10 -16.93
#